data_0a1fe5bb4d509e589d6331c0b6136d48
#
_entry.id   0a1fe5bb4d509e589d6331c0b6136d48
#
_cell.length_a   1.000
_cell.length_b   1.000
_cell.length_c   1.000
_cell.angle_alpha   90.00
_cell.angle_beta   90.00
_cell.angle_gamma   90.00
#
_symmetry.space_group_name_H-M   'P 1'
#
loop_
_entity.id
_entity.type
_entity.pdbx_description
1 polymer ?
#
loop_
_entity_poly.entity_id
_entity_poly.type
_entity_poly.pdbx_seq_one_letter_code
_entity_poly.pdbx_strand_id
1 'polypeptide(L)'
;MTGESIVEARQFFAHDVPRQSQREMLSDGIISLRDGGFLLAAAPTGIGKTAAALESALEVTNCYNNNPIVPKIIFLTGRQSQHRIVVETVKQINSKLPAGIPRIRLVDIIGREGMCEVIDKSTGKCGCEEDVAESAIKARRAELCEFILSTPRHVDQSVKEGKARRICAWATARTAVRDAQILVCDYNHVFVESVRDSSLPAMGIELENSILIVDEAHNLPDRIRGGLERRITERIFQRALADVEEYKENLQKTERRLDLPMSKSLEDAILLEKQIKSLRDDGNLRRWFEKKTSENRTSRGGDIRIDTGEFLELVASAIESLDGNETTDWIGRVRMMNSRLHSVIIEEDEDLDEDEQNDCTRLAEILEICIRYRESTALALVFDNELDEPRVTSHLLDPSVVGAPIFNECAGSILMSGTLFPPQMYSDILGVPEENSFCKEYLSNFPSENRPILIAGDVTSKFTEREGSFPSIRDHIRGVLEETKGNVAVFSPSYAMMDRIHNDTSDWTFGKSIAIEDRRMAKGAIERMIASMYERRHMGGETVLFGVLSGKLSEGVDYTENILNAVVCVGLPLPPPSARQDALLEYYSARFGRSKAWKYASLQPAVNSVLQALGRPIRKKEDRAIIVLLESRFLENRVADCLPKSMQTIQTSGPNRTSERVKRFFEMS
;
A
#
# COMPACT_ATOMS: atom_id res chain seq x y z
N MET A 1 -0.53 -39.05 7.76
CA MET A 1 -1.83 -38.83 8.44
C MET A 1 -2.76 -38.23 7.40
N THR A 2 -3.92 -38.83 7.20
CA THR A 2 -4.91 -38.36 6.21
C THR A 2 -5.51 -37.03 6.69
N GLY A 3 -5.89 -36.16 5.75
CA GLY A 3 -6.37 -34.78 6.05
C GLY A 3 -7.57 -34.68 7.02
N GLU A 4 -8.28 -35.76 7.30
CA GLU A 4 -9.39 -35.81 8.24
C GLU A 4 -8.97 -35.76 9.72
N SER A 5 -7.78 -36.30 10.09
CA SER A 5 -7.33 -36.30 11.48
C SER A 5 -6.73 -34.98 11.98
N ILE A 6 -6.45 -34.04 11.06
CA ILE A 6 -5.89 -32.71 11.37
C ILE A 6 -7.00 -31.71 11.81
N VAL A 7 -8.25 -32.02 11.50
CA VAL A 7 -9.40 -31.13 11.67
C VAL A 7 -10.03 -31.17 13.06
N GLU A 8 -9.71 -32.16 13.90
CA GLU A 8 -10.42 -32.39 15.17
C GLU A 8 -9.87 -31.62 16.40
N ALA A 9 -8.63 -31.12 16.37
CA ALA A 9 -8.05 -30.41 17.51
C ALA A 9 -7.83 -28.92 17.17
N ARG A 10 -8.90 -28.13 17.09
CA ARG A 10 -8.84 -26.68 16.83
C ARG A 10 -8.74 -25.92 18.14
N GLN A 11 -7.53 -25.68 18.57
CA GLN A 11 -7.28 -25.03 19.84
C GLN A 11 -7.30 -23.49 19.74
N PHE A 12 -6.97 -22.94 18.56
CA PHE A 12 -6.75 -21.50 18.37
C PHE A 12 -7.78 -20.82 17.47
N PHE A 13 -8.97 -21.41 17.30
CA PHE A 13 -10.00 -20.80 16.47
C PHE A 13 -10.89 -19.80 17.22
N ALA A 14 -11.04 -18.60 16.65
CA ALA A 14 -11.78 -17.50 17.26
C ALA A 14 -13.30 -17.75 17.37
N HIS A 15 -13.88 -18.58 16.47
CA HIS A 15 -15.32 -18.81 16.37
C HIS A 15 -15.66 -20.26 16.75
N ASP A 16 -16.95 -20.58 16.97
CA ASP A 16 -17.36 -21.93 17.35
C ASP A 16 -17.29 -22.91 16.20
N VAL A 17 -17.70 -22.48 14.99
CA VAL A 17 -17.70 -23.31 13.79
C VAL A 17 -17.19 -22.51 12.60
N PRO A 18 -16.15 -22.99 11.90
CA PRO A 18 -15.69 -22.33 10.68
C PRO A 18 -16.67 -22.55 9.53
N ARG A 19 -16.81 -21.53 8.71
CA ARG A 19 -17.50 -21.63 7.42
C ARG A 19 -16.74 -22.56 6.47
N GLN A 20 -17.41 -23.10 5.44
CA GLN A 20 -16.80 -24.08 4.54
C GLN A 20 -15.48 -23.58 3.93
N SER A 21 -15.49 -22.44 3.21
CA SER A 21 -14.28 -21.89 2.59
C SER A 21 -13.22 -21.45 3.59
N GLN A 22 -13.64 -21.06 4.81
CA GLN A 22 -12.72 -20.74 5.91
C GLN A 22 -12.01 -21.99 6.41
N ARG A 23 -12.72 -23.15 6.50
CA ARG A 23 -12.14 -24.43 6.86
C ARG A 23 -11.11 -24.89 5.84
N GLU A 24 -11.42 -24.73 4.55
CA GLU A 24 -10.49 -25.05 3.46
C GLU A 24 -9.23 -24.17 3.55
N MET A 25 -9.38 -22.86 3.70
CA MET A 25 -8.25 -21.94 3.81
C MET A 25 -7.37 -22.25 5.03
N LEU A 26 -7.97 -22.60 6.15
CA LEU A 26 -7.27 -22.99 7.35
C LEU A 26 -6.44 -24.26 7.14
N SER A 27 -7.05 -25.29 6.54
CA SER A 27 -6.34 -26.55 6.23
C SER A 27 -5.16 -26.32 5.28
N ASP A 28 -5.40 -25.56 4.21
CA ASP A 28 -4.36 -25.22 3.23
C ASP A 28 -3.22 -24.41 3.88
N GLY A 29 -3.57 -23.46 4.76
CA GLY A 29 -2.59 -22.64 5.50
C GLY A 29 -1.70 -23.50 6.43
N ILE A 30 -2.29 -24.43 7.18
CA ILE A 30 -1.53 -25.34 8.05
C ILE A 30 -0.60 -26.22 7.21
N ILE A 31 -1.10 -26.79 6.11
CA ILE A 31 -0.30 -27.66 5.24
C ILE A 31 0.88 -26.87 4.65
N SER A 32 0.62 -25.69 4.08
CA SER A 32 1.67 -24.87 3.49
C SER A 32 2.73 -24.44 4.51
N LEU A 33 2.32 -23.94 5.68
CA LEU A 33 3.27 -23.44 6.69
C LEU A 33 4.09 -24.54 7.38
N ARG A 34 3.57 -25.77 7.50
CA ARG A 34 4.32 -26.90 8.10
C ARG A 34 5.58 -27.26 7.34
N ASP A 35 5.53 -27.11 6.02
CA ASP A 35 6.64 -27.39 5.13
C ASP A 35 7.49 -26.14 4.81
N GLY A 36 7.32 -25.05 5.58
CA GLY A 36 8.00 -23.77 5.35
C GLY A 36 7.60 -23.12 4.03
N GLY A 37 6.37 -23.36 3.56
CA GLY A 37 5.88 -22.89 2.27
C GLY A 37 4.97 -21.65 2.37
N PHE A 38 4.34 -21.36 1.24
CA PHE A 38 3.61 -20.12 1.01
C PHE A 38 2.19 -20.41 0.52
N LEU A 39 1.19 -19.80 1.18
CA LEU A 39 -0.18 -19.80 0.70
C LEU A 39 -0.52 -18.43 0.11
N LEU A 40 -0.86 -18.38 -1.18
CA LEU A 40 -1.46 -17.21 -1.82
C LEU A 40 -2.97 -17.44 -1.96
N ALA A 41 -3.74 -16.80 -1.09
CA ALA A 41 -5.17 -17.00 -0.93
C ALA A 41 -5.99 -15.88 -1.57
N ALA A 42 -6.55 -16.12 -2.76
CA ALA A 42 -7.61 -15.27 -3.31
C ALA A 42 -8.92 -15.58 -2.57
N ALA A 43 -9.17 -14.85 -1.49
CA ALA A 43 -10.20 -15.17 -0.52
C ALA A 43 -11.20 -14.01 -0.38
N PRO A 44 -12.45 -14.15 -0.90
CA PRO A 44 -13.45 -13.09 -0.88
C PRO A 44 -13.73 -12.53 0.51
N THR A 45 -14.22 -11.28 0.55
CA THR A 45 -14.68 -10.65 1.79
C THR A 45 -15.72 -11.52 2.50
N GLY A 46 -15.68 -11.56 3.83
CA GLY A 46 -16.66 -12.27 4.64
C GLY A 46 -16.42 -13.75 4.85
N ILE A 47 -15.38 -14.37 4.26
CA ILE A 47 -15.06 -15.77 4.57
C ILE A 47 -14.37 -15.95 5.94
N GLY A 48 -13.84 -14.88 6.54
CA GLY A 48 -13.11 -14.93 7.82
C GLY A 48 -11.61 -15.21 7.66
N LYS A 49 -10.98 -14.60 6.67
CA LYS A 49 -9.54 -14.72 6.34
C LYS A 49 -8.62 -14.57 7.55
N THR A 50 -8.80 -13.49 8.31
CA THR A 50 -7.95 -13.14 9.46
C THR A 50 -7.93 -14.26 10.50
N ALA A 51 -9.10 -14.82 10.84
CA ALA A 51 -9.20 -15.92 11.82
C ALA A 51 -8.55 -17.20 11.27
N ALA A 52 -8.78 -17.53 9.98
CA ALA A 52 -8.17 -18.71 9.38
C ALA A 52 -6.64 -18.62 9.30
N ALA A 53 -6.10 -17.47 8.88
CA ALA A 53 -4.65 -17.27 8.80
C ALA A 53 -3.97 -17.28 10.17
N LEU A 54 -4.55 -16.62 11.17
CA LEU A 54 -4.03 -16.60 12.53
C LEU A 54 -4.03 -18.01 13.15
N GLU A 55 -5.14 -18.75 13.03
CA GLU A 55 -5.20 -20.13 13.53
C GLU A 55 -4.18 -21.01 12.82
N SER A 56 -4.05 -20.92 11.49
CA SER A 56 -3.07 -21.72 10.75
C SER A 56 -1.64 -21.50 11.28
N ALA A 57 -1.27 -20.23 11.48
CA ALA A 57 0.06 -19.90 11.99
C ALA A 57 0.24 -20.31 13.46
N LEU A 58 -0.77 -20.13 14.31
CA LEU A 58 -0.73 -20.52 15.72
C LEU A 58 -0.67 -22.04 15.91
N GLU A 59 -1.42 -22.81 15.12
CA GLU A 59 -1.35 -24.28 15.17
C GLU A 59 0.04 -24.79 14.74
N VAL A 60 0.63 -24.18 13.72
CA VAL A 60 1.99 -24.55 13.30
C VAL A 60 3.01 -24.15 14.35
N THR A 61 2.98 -22.93 14.88
CA THR A 61 3.92 -22.49 15.93
C THR A 61 3.76 -23.28 17.23
N ASN A 62 2.56 -23.75 17.57
CA ASN A 62 2.32 -24.62 18.73
C ASN A 62 3.01 -25.97 18.60
N CYS A 63 3.21 -26.49 17.39
CA CYS A 63 3.97 -27.72 17.17
C CYS A 63 5.47 -27.57 17.51
N TYR A 64 5.99 -26.36 17.58
CA TYR A 64 7.37 -26.04 17.95
C TYR A 64 7.60 -25.89 19.47
N ASN A 65 6.58 -26.13 20.32
CA ASN A 65 6.68 -25.96 21.78
C ASN A 65 7.84 -26.73 22.47
N ASN A 66 8.39 -27.74 21.78
CA ASN A 66 9.57 -28.49 22.26
C ASN A 66 10.88 -28.03 21.58
N ASN A 67 10.83 -27.00 20.74
CA ASN A 67 11.99 -26.42 20.06
C ASN A 67 12.47 -25.17 20.82
N PRO A 68 13.79 -24.94 20.92
CA PRO A 68 14.30 -23.75 21.59
C PRO A 68 13.90 -22.44 20.87
N ILE A 69 13.55 -22.52 19.59
CA ILE A 69 13.13 -21.37 18.77
C ILE A 69 11.72 -21.64 18.26
N VAL A 70 10.75 -20.87 18.76
CA VAL A 70 9.37 -20.85 18.26
C VAL A 70 9.22 -19.68 17.30
N PRO A 71 8.80 -19.90 16.04
CA PRO A 71 8.63 -18.80 15.08
C PRO A 71 7.67 -17.72 15.58
N LYS A 72 8.02 -16.46 15.38
CA LYS A 72 7.11 -15.33 15.63
C LYS A 72 6.14 -15.18 14.47
N ILE A 73 4.93 -14.72 14.76
CA ILE A 73 3.93 -14.40 13.72
C ILE A 73 3.95 -12.88 13.52
N ILE A 74 4.26 -12.44 12.29
CA ILE A 74 4.21 -11.05 11.91
C ILE A 74 2.99 -10.85 11.02
N PHE A 75 1.97 -10.17 11.55
CA PHE A 75 0.75 -9.85 10.82
C PHE A 75 0.88 -8.47 10.20
N LEU A 76 0.94 -8.42 8.89
CA LEU A 76 1.19 -7.23 8.08
C LEU A 76 -0.11 -6.74 7.44
N THR A 77 -0.43 -5.47 7.65
CA THR A 77 -1.61 -4.83 7.05
C THR A 77 -1.43 -3.33 6.86
N GLY A 78 -2.00 -2.77 5.80
CA GLY A 78 -1.84 -1.36 5.45
C GLY A 78 -2.83 -0.40 6.14
N ARG A 79 -3.72 -0.87 7.03
CA ARG A 79 -4.79 -0.05 7.62
C ARG A 79 -4.98 -0.31 9.11
N GLN A 80 -5.00 0.74 9.92
CA GLN A 80 -5.24 0.64 11.37
C GLN A 80 -6.58 -0.01 11.73
N SER A 81 -7.62 0.13 10.90
CA SER A 81 -8.90 -0.56 11.13
C SER A 81 -8.76 -2.09 11.07
N GLN A 82 -7.83 -2.60 10.28
CA GLN A 82 -7.52 -4.03 10.21
C GLN A 82 -6.72 -4.50 11.43
N HIS A 83 -5.83 -3.67 12.00
CA HIS A 83 -5.18 -3.94 13.28
C HIS A 83 -6.19 -4.27 14.37
N ARG A 84 -7.29 -3.50 14.46
CA ARG A 84 -8.39 -3.77 15.43
C ARG A 84 -9.01 -5.14 15.23
N ILE A 85 -9.22 -5.56 13.98
CA ILE A 85 -9.79 -6.89 13.67
C ILE A 85 -8.86 -8.00 14.17
N VAL A 86 -7.55 -7.86 13.97
CA VAL A 86 -6.56 -8.84 14.46
C VAL A 86 -6.56 -8.89 15.98
N VAL A 87 -6.50 -7.73 16.64
CA VAL A 87 -6.54 -7.62 18.10
C VAL A 87 -7.79 -8.28 18.67
N GLU A 88 -8.98 -7.99 18.14
CA GLU A 88 -10.23 -8.59 18.61
C GLU A 88 -10.30 -10.09 18.33
N THR A 89 -9.76 -10.54 17.17
CA THR A 89 -9.68 -11.98 16.86
C THR A 89 -8.82 -12.71 17.88
N VAL A 90 -7.65 -12.17 18.25
CA VAL A 90 -6.77 -12.80 19.25
C VAL A 90 -7.38 -12.74 20.66
N LYS A 91 -8.15 -11.69 21.01
CA LYS A 91 -8.93 -11.68 22.26
C LYS A 91 -9.96 -12.81 22.30
N GLN A 92 -10.68 -13.02 21.19
CA GLN A 92 -11.65 -14.11 21.07
C GLN A 92 -10.98 -15.48 21.21
N ILE A 93 -9.84 -15.69 20.54
CA ILE A 93 -9.04 -16.90 20.71
C ILE A 93 -8.68 -17.09 22.18
N ASN A 94 -8.10 -16.08 22.82
CA ASN A 94 -7.69 -16.13 24.22
C ASN A 94 -8.84 -16.42 25.19
N SER A 95 -10.05 -15.97 24.88
CA SER A 95 -11.23 -16.24 25.72
C SER A 95 -11.67 -17.70 25.70
N LYS A 96 -11.32 -18.43 24.63
CA LYS A 96 -11.70 -19.84 24.41
C LYS A 96 -10.60 -20.84 24.78
N LEU A 97 -9.36 -20.37 24.99
CA LEU A 97 -8.25 -21.26 25.34
C LEU A 97 -8.55 -22.00 26.65
N PRO A 98 -8.32 -23.33 26.71
CA PRO A 98 -8.47 -24.12 27.90
C PRO A 98 -7.63 -23.62 29.09
N ALA A 99 -8.04 -23.94 30.29
CA ALA A 99 -7.24 -23.68 31.48
C ALA A 99 -5.89 -24.42 31.40
N GLY A 100 -4.80 -23.72 31.69
CA GLY A 100 -3.44 -24.27 31.59
C GLY A 100 -2.69 -23.97 30.31
N ILE A 101 -3.37 -23.48 29.26
CA ILE A 101 -2.70 -23.00 28.05
C ILE A 101 -2.39 -21.52 28.20
N PRO A 102 -1.11 -21.11 27.98
CA PRO A 102 -0.73 -19.71 28.04
C PRO A 102 -1.54 -18.83 27.07
N ARG A 103 -1.97 -17.66 27.51
CA ARG A 103 -2.63 -16.69 26.65
C ARG A 103 -1.65 -16.18 25.61
N ILE A 104 -2.14 -16.00 24.37
CA ILE A 104 -1.38 -15.45 23.27
C ILE A 104 -1.14 -13.97 23.53
N ARG A 105 0.13 -13.57 23.54
CA ARG A 105 0.57 -12.19 23.68
C ARG A 105 0.72 -11.56 22.31
N LEU A 106 0.15 -10.38 22.15
CA LEU A 106 0.17 -9.62 20.90
C LEU A 106 0.63 -8.20 21.18
N VAL A 107 1.50 -7.69 20.32
CA VAL A 107 1.86 -6.26 20.26
C VAL A 107 1.39 -5.69 18.96
N ASP A 108 0.69 -4.56 19.02
CA ASP A 108 0.24 -3.77 17.90
C ASP A 108 1.08 -2.49 17.84
N ILE A 109 1.78 -2.28 16.70
CA ILE A 109 2.69 -1.14 16.50
C ILE A 109 2.46 -0.49 15.14
N ILE A 110 2.60 0.82 15.10
CA ILE A 110 2.63 1.64 13.87
C ILE A 110 3.87 2.52 13.85
N GLY A 111 4.04 3.30 12.79
CA GLY A 111 5.13 4.26 12.69
C GLY A 111 5.19 5.18 13.92
N ARG A 112 6.39 5.64 14.26
CA ARG A 112 6.66 6.44 15.45
C ARG A 112 5.80 7.71 15.53
N GLU A 113 5.62 8.41 14.42
CA GLU A 113 4.76 9.60 14.31
C GLU A 113 3.30 9.32 14.71
N GLY A 114 2.77 8.14 14.37
CA GLY A 114 1.42 7.75 14.75
C GLY A 114 1.26 7.32 16.22
N MET A 115 2.38 7.10 16.93
CA MET A 115 2.38 6.69 18.35
C MET A 115 2.93 7.76 19.29
N CYS A 116 3.51 8.83 18.79
CA CYS A 116 4.14 9.89 19.57
C CYS A 116 3.63 11.25 19.10
N GLU A 117 2.94 11.98 19.99
CA GLU A 117 2.47 13.35 19.71
C GLU A 117 3.54 14.40 20.05
N VAL A 118 4.62 14.01 20.71
CA VAL A 118 5.69 14.88 21.22
C VAL A 118 7.02 14.44 20.62
N ILE A 119 7.00 14.15 19.33
CA ILE A 119 8.24 13.85 18.61
C ILE A 119 8.83 15.19 18.13
N ASP A 120 10.06 15.43 18.48
CA ASP A 120 10.86 16.43 17.82
C ASP A 120 11.24 15.85 16.44
N LYS A 121 10.65 16.43 15.41
CA LYS A 121 10.79 15.95 14.03
C LYS A 121 12.20 16.15 13.51
N SER A 122 12.93 17.16 14.01
CA SER A 122 14.29 17.49 13.61
C SER A 122 15.31 16.48 14.10
N THR A 123 15.28 16.20 15.40
CA THR A 123 16.19 15.26 16.03
C THR A 123 15.69 13.83 16.05
N GLY A 124 14.42 13.62 15.69
CA GLY A 124 13.72 12.36 15.87
C GLY A 124 13.64 11.91 17.34
N LYS A 125 13.95 12.78 18.29
CA LYS A 125 13.87 12.49 19.73
C LYS A 125 12.44 12.65 20.22
N CYS A 126 12.08 11.86 21.20
CA CYS A 126 10.76 11.88 21.79
C CYS A 126 10.81 12.63 23.13
N GLY A 127 10.04 13.70 23.25
CA GLY A 127 9.88 14.45 24.52
C GLY A 127 8.99 13.78 25.57
N CYS A 128 8.47 12.55 25.29
CA CYS A 128 7.54 11.90 26.21
C CYS A 128 8.09 11.67 27.62
N GLU A 129 9.40 11.61 27.79
CA GLU A 129 10.10 11.23 29.03
C GLU A 129 10.96 12.38 29.61
N GLU A 130 10.97 13.56 29.02
CA GLU A 130 11.84 14.69 29.42
C GLU A 130 11.68 15.12 30.88
N ASP A 131 10.46 15.11 31.40
CA ASP A 131 10.15 15.49 32.79
C ASP A 131 10.16 14.30 33.79
N VAL A 132 10.66 13.14 33.37
CA VAL A 132 10.65 11.92 34.19
C VAL A 132 12.06 11.60 34.70
N ALA A 133 12.21 11.45 36.02
CA ALA A 133 13.48 11.03 36.60
C ALA A 133 13.94 9.69 36.02
N GLU A 134 15.20 9.59 35.62
CA GLU A 134 15.77 8.41 34.97
C GLU A 134 15.55 7.10 35.77
N SER A 135 15.59 7.19 37.11
CA SER A 135 15.28 6.07 37.99
C SER A 135 13.84 5.57 37.89
N ALA A 136 12.88 6.47 37.54
CA ALA A 136 11.47 6.11 37.39
C ALA A 136 11.12 5.63 35.97
N ILE A 137 11.90 6.01 34.95
CA ILE A 137 11.65 5.63 33.55
C ILE A 137 11.64 4.10 33.41
N LYS A 138 12.63 3.41 33.94
CA LYS A 138 12.76 1.95 33.85
C LYS A 138 11.55 1.23 34.45
N ALA A 139 11.11 1.66 35.65
CA ALA A 139 9.97 1.06 36.32
C ALA A 139 8.67 1.28 35.54
N ARG A 140 8.41 2.52 35.12
CA ARG A 140 7.20 2.87 34.34
C ARG A 140 7.16 2.19 32.97
N ARG A 141 8.32 2.03 32.30
CA ARG A 141 8.42 1.26 31.05
C ARG A 141 8.07 -0.21 31.29
N ALA A 142 8.56 -0.82 32.38
CA ALA A 142 8.21 -2.21 32.74
C ALA A 142 6.70 -2.36 32.98
N GLU A 143 6.08 -1.44 33.71
CA GLU A 143 4.63 -1.45 33.95
C GLU A 143 3.82 -1.26 32.63
N LEU A 144 4.26 -0.38 31.73
CA LEU A 144 3.61 -0.20 30.42
C LEU A 144 3.81 -1.44 29.54
N CYS A 145 4.97 -2.07 29.59
CA CYS A 145 5.25 -3.32 28.89
C CYS A 145 4.32 -4.44 29.36
N GLU A 146 4.16 -4.61 30.69
CA GLU A 146 3.22 -5.56 31.27
C GLU A 146 1.78 -5.24 30.87
N PHE A 147 1.38 -3.97 30.90
CA PHE A 147 0.07 -3.54 30.41
C PHE A 147 -0.15 -3.96 28.95
N ILE A 148 0.81 -3.73 28.06
CA ILE A 148 0.72 -4.08 26.62
C ILE A 148 0.57 -5.60 26.46
N LEU A 149 1.34 -6.40 27.21
CA LEU A 149 1.41 -7.85 27.07
C LEU A 149 0.29 -8.60 27.82
N SER A 150 -0.36 -7.98 28.81
CA SER A 150 -1.36 -8.65 29.65
C SER A 150 -2.61 -9.10 28.89
N THR A 151 -3.04 -8.34 27.88
CA THR A 151 -4.13 -8.68 26.97
C THR A 151 -3.88 -8.05 25.61
N PRO A 152 -4.30 -8.64 24.49
CA PRO A 152 -4.20 -8.00 23.18
C PRO A 152 -4.88 -6.62 23.17
N ARG A 153 -4.16 -5.59 22.74
CA ARG A 153 -4.65 -4.20 22.71
C ARG A 153 -4.33 -3.56 21.38
N HIS A 154 -5.26 -2.71 20.93
CA HIS A 154 -5.00 -1.82 19.79
C HIS A 154 -4.02 -0.72 20.18
N VAL A 155 -3.23 -0.26 19.24
CA VAL A 155 -2.19 0.77 19.41
C VAL A 155 -2.69 2.01 20.16
N ASP A 156 -3.92 2.49 19.89
CA ASP A 156 -4.50 3.65 20.56
C ASP A 156 -4.55 3.51 22.10
N GLN A 157 -4.78 2.30 22.58
CA GLN A 157 -4.82 2.01 24.04
C GLN A 157 -3.42 2.09 24.65
N SER A 158 -2.42 1.58 23.91
CA SER A 158 -1.01 1.64 24.33
C SER A 158 -0.49 3.08 24.35
N VAL A 159 -0.85 3.88 23.36
CA VAL A 159 -0.51 5.31 23.27
C VAL A 159 -1.16 6.08 24.43
N LYS A 160 -2.46 5.88 24.66
CA LYS A 160 -3.18 6.54 25.77
C LYS A 160 -2.57 6.21 27.14
N GLU A 161 -2.21 4.96 27.36
CA GLU A 161 -1.59 4.54 28.63
C GLU A 161 -0.16 5.04 28.78
N GLY A 162 0.63 5.03 27.69
CA GLY A 162 1.97 5.62 27.67
C GLY A 162 1.96 7.10 28.02
N LYS A 163 1.02 7.86 27.47
CA LYS A 163 0.81 9.28 27.78
C LYS A 163 0.43 9.50 29.26
N ALA A 164 -0.46 8.67 29.79
CA ALA A 164 -0.86 8.76 31.20
C ALA A 164 0.33 8.50 32.15
N ARG A 165 1.27 7.63 31.75
CA ARG A 165 2.49 7.30 32.52
C ARG A 165 3.67 8.22 32.21
N ARG A 166 3.56 9.12 31.22
CA ARG A 166 4.68 9.91 30.67
C ARG A 166 5.84 9.03 30.23
N ILE A 167 5.55 8.00 29.43
CA ILE A 167 6.54 7.06 28.87
C ILE A 167 6.26 6.87 27.40
N CYS A 168 7.32 6.75 26.61
CA CYS A 168 7.22 6.52 25.18
C CYS A 168 6.57 5.16 24.87
N ALA A 169 5.32 5.20 24.38
CA ALA A 169 4.55 4.01 24.02
C ALA A 169 5.21 3.25 22.86
N TRP A 170 5.76 3.95 21.87
CA TRP A 170 6.44 3.35 20.72
C TRP A 170 7.70 2.57 21.13
N ALA A 171 8.58 3.19 21.92
CA ALA A 171 9.79 2.52 22.39
C ALA A 171 9.48 1.32 23.30
N THR A 172 8.44 1.45 24.15
CA THR A 172 8.00 0.36 25.02
C THR A 172 7.38 -0.78 24.22
N ALA A 173 6.54 -0.49 23.23
CA ALA A 173 5.95 -1.51 22.35
C ALA A 173 7.03 -2.30 21.60
N ARG A 174 8.07 -1.63 21.06
CA ARG A 174 9.21 -2.30 20.41
C ARG A 174 9.92 -3.28 21.34
N THR A 175 10.07 -2.92 22.61
CA THR A 175 10.66 -3.80 23.61
C THR A 175 9.74 -4.98 23.94
N ALA A 176 8.43 -4.73 24.06
CA ALA A 176 7.43 -5.75 24.37
C ALA A 176 7.31 -6.83 23.28
N VAL A 177 7.63 -6.52 22.01
CA VAL A 177 7.61 -7.51 20.92
C VAL A 177 8.48 -8.73 21.22
N ARG A 178 9.58 -8.57 21.97
CA ARG A 178 10.46 -9.70 22.32
C ARG A 178 9.73 -10.81 23.05
N ASP A 179 8.76 -10.45 23.88
CA ASP A 179 7.97 -11.38 24.71
C ASP A 179 6.61 -11.72 24.12
N ALA A 180 6.28 -11.20 22.91
CA ALA A 180 5.04 -11.49 22.21
C ALA A 180 5.19 -12.61 21.18
N GLN A 181 4.12 -13.39 20.96
CA GLN A 181 4.03 -14.36 19.88
C GLN A 181 3.62 -13.71 18.56
N ILE A 182 2.78 -12.65 18.64
CA ILE A 182 2.26 -11.97 17.46
C ILE A 182 2.68 -10.51 17.49
N LEU A 183 3.26 -10.04 16.38
CA LEU A 183 3.44 -8.64 16.05
C LEU A 183 2.44 -8.25 14.98
N VAL A 184 1.68 -7.18 15.19
CA VAL A 184 0.85 -6.54 14.16
C VAL A 184 1.50 -5.21 13.76
N CYS A 185 1.79 -5.04 12.49
CA CYS A 185 2.41 -3.80 11.98
C CYS A 185 2.07 -3.57 10.50
N ASP A 186 2.51 -2.43 9.94
CA ASP A 186 2.37 -2.16 8.51
C ASP A 186 3.47 -2.84 7.68
N TYR A 187 3.25 -2.89 6.35
CA TYR A 187 4.17 -3.53 5.41
C TYR A 187 5.59 -2.95 5.44
N ASN A 188 5.76 -1.67 5.81
CA ASN A 188 7.05 -0.98 5.76
C ASN A 188 8.06 -1.63 6.69
N HIS A 189 7.61 -2.16 7.84
CA HIS A 189 8.47 -2.83 8.81
C HIS A 189 9.23 -4.05 8.24
N VAL A 190 8.72 -4.65 7.16
CA VAL A 190 9.33 -5.82 6.51
C VAL A 190 9.81 -5.51 5.09
N PHE A 191 9.03 -4.77 4.31
CA PHE A 191 9.28 -4.59 2.87
C PHE A 191 9.93 -3.26 2.47
N VAL A 192 10.17 -2.34 3.41
CA VAL A 192 10.99 -1.15 3.18
C VAL A 192 12.33 -1.32 3.87
N GLU A 193 13.40 -1.41 3.11
CA GLU A 193 14.76 -1.79 3.58
C GLU A 193 15.22 -0.93 4.75
N SER A 194 15.18 0.40 4.62
CA SER A 194 15.60 1.33 5.68
C SER A 194 14.82 1.18 6.98
N VAL A 195 13.52 0.89 6.88
CA VAL A 195 12.65 0.65 8.05
C VAL A 195 12.90 -0.74 8.63
N ARG A 196 13.00 -1.76 7.78
CA ARG A 196 13.25 -3.16 8.20
C ARG A 196 14.54 -3.28 8.98
N ASP A 197 15.64 -2.76 8.42
CA ASP A 197 17.00 -2.93 8.96
C ASP A 197 17.18 -2.19 10.30
N SER A 198 16.38 -1.18 10.58
CA SER A 198 16.34 -0.50 11.88
C SER A 198 15.31 -1.09 12.84
N SER A 199 14.19 -1.57 12.35
CA SER A 199 13.01 -1.95 13.14
C SER A 199 13.09 -3.39 13.66
N LEU A 200 13.34 -4.38 12.78
CA LEU A 200 13.33 -5.79 13.15
C LEU A 200 14.42 -6.13 14.20
N PRO A 201 15.70 -5.73 14.04
CA PRO A 201 16.72 -5.99 15.05
C PRO A 201 16.40 -5.35 16.40
N ALA A 202 15.87 -4.12 16.41
CA ALA A 202 15.49 -3.44 17.65
C ALA A 202 14.34 -4.14 18.39
N MET A 203 13.47 -4.84 17.67
CA MET A 203 12.40 -5.68 18.22
C MET A 203 12.86 -7.11 18.53
N GLY A 204 14.09 -7.47 18.19
CA GLY A 204 14.62 -8.84 18.36
C GLY A 204 13.94 -9.85 17.45
N ILE A 205 13.61 -9.43 16.23
CA ILE A 205 12.97 -10.26 15.20
C ILE A 205 14.00 -10.65 14.15
N GLU A 206 14.01 -11.93 13.83
CA GLU A 206 14.75 -12.55 12.73
C GLU A 206 13.75 -13.12 11.72
N LEU A 207 13.90 -12.79 10.45
CA LEU A 207 12.94 -13.24 9.41
C LEU A 207 12.93 -14.76 9.26
N GLU A 208 14.09 -15.40 9.35
CA GLU A 208 14.23 -16.87 9.30
C GLU A 208 13.42 -17.61 10.38
N ASN A 209 13.15 -16.92 11.49
CA ASN A 209 12.33 -17.40 12.62
C ASN A 209 10.96 -16.72 12.65
N SER A 210 10.42 -16.31 11.50
CA SER A 210 9.18 -15.57 11.43
C SER A 210 8.23 -16.11 10.35
N ILE A 211 6.95 -16.27 10.71
CA ILE A 211 5.86 -16.54 9.77
C ILE A 211 5.19 -15.21 9.44
N LEU A 212 5.10 -14.91 8.14
CA LEU A 212 4.47 -13.68 7.66
C LEU A 212 3.01 -13.93 7.29
N ILE A 213 2.08 -13.15 7.85
CA ILE A 213 0.70 -13.07 7.38
C ILE A 213 0.52 -11.71 6.74
N VAL A 214 0.26 -11.66 5.44
CA VAL A 214 0.08 -10.43 4.67
C VAL A 214 -1.39 -10.29 4.30
N ASP A 215 -2.11 -9.43 5.02
CA ASP A 215 -3.52 -9.12 4.70
C ASP A 215 -3.59 -8.02 3.64
N GLU A 216 -4.61 -8.06 2.79
CA GLU A 216 -4.75 -7.21 1.61
C GLU A 216 -3.48 -7.20 0.72
N ALA A 217 -2.89 -8.40 0.56
CA ALA A 217 -1.61 -8.61 -0.13
C ALA A 217 -1.59 -8.13 -1.59
N HIS A 218 -2.75 -7.86 -2.19
CA HIS A 218 -2.85 -7.24 -3.51
C HIS A 218 -2.21 -5.84 -3.57
N ASN A 219 -2.06 -5.16 -2.42
CA ASN A 219 -1.41 -3.85 -2.32
C ASN A 219 0.11 -3.95 -2.17
N LEU A 220 0.64 -5.13 -1.85
CA LEU A 220 2.06 -5.29 -1.53
C LEU A 220 2.99 -4.92 -2.70
N PRO A 221 2.71 -5.28 -3.98
CA PRO A 221 3.56 -4.87 -5.09
C PRO A 221 3.74 -3.36 -5.19
N ASP A 222 2.65 -2.59 -5.02
CA ASP A 222 2.70 -1.13 -5.12
C ASP A 222 3.34 -0.49 -3.88
N ARG A 223 3.20 -1.10 -2.70
CA ARG A 223 3.92 -0.67 -1.50
C ARG A 223 5.43 -0.84 -1.64
N ILE A 224 5.87 -1.97 -2.19
CA ILE A 224 7.29 -2.21 -2.46
C ILE A 224 7.81 -1.20 -3.49
N ARG A 225 7.08 -0.96 -4.58
CA ARG A 225 7.45 0.04 -5.58
C ARG A 225 7.56 1.44 -4.97
N GLY A 226 6.56 1.83 -4.19
CA GLY A 226 6.53 3.13 -3.50
C GLY A 226 7.67 3.31 -2.49
N GLY A 227 8.15 2.23 -1.88
CA GLY A 227 9.30 2.26 -0.97
C GLY A 227 10.61 2.72 -1.62
N LEU A 228 10.74 2.55 -2.94
CA LEU A 228 11.90 2.99 -3.73
C LEU A 228 11.56 4.11 -4.73
N GLU A 229 10.36 4.68 -4.66
CA GLU A 229 10.02 5.84 -5.46
C GLU A 229 10.64 7.09 -4.83
N ARG A 230 11.56 7.71 -5.55
CA ARG A 230 12.18 8.99 -5.16
C ARG A 230 12.00 9.99 -6.28
N ARG A 231 11.84 11.24 -5.89
CA ARG A 231 11.52 12.32 -6.82
C ARG A 231 12.47 13.49 -6.58
N ILE A 232 13.13 13.95 -7.63
CA ILE A 232 13.96 15.17 -7.59
C ILE A 232 13.45 16.20 -8.58
N THR A 233 13.60 17.46 -8.18
CA THR A 233 13.33 18.65 -8.96
C THR A 233 14.55 19.56 -8.92
N GLU A 234 14.60 20.57 -9.77
CA GLU A 234 15.68 21.58 -9.69
C GLU A 234 15.72 22.26 -8.32
N ARG A 235 14.57 22.41 -7.66
CA ARG A 235 14.49 22.99 -6.29
C ARG A 235 15.21 22.18 -5.23
N ILE A 236 15.23 20.84 -5.35
CA ILE A 236 15.94 19.99 -4.38
C ILE A 236 17.43 20.30 -4.39
N PHE A 237 18.04 20.53 -5.55
CA PHE A 237 19.44 20.93 -5.61
C PHE A 237 19.69 22.30 -4.98
N GLN A 238 18.74 23.24 -5.13
CA GLN A 238 18.85 24.58 -4.50
C GLN A 238 18.75 24.48 -2.97
N ARG A 239 17.85 23.68 -2.46
CA ARG A 239 17.66 23.46 -1.02
C ARG A 239 18.81 22.65 -0.42
N ALA A 240 19.23 21.56 -1.07
CA ALA A 240 20.40 20.81 -0.63
C ALA A 240 21.66 21.68 -0.53
N LEU A 241 21.80 22.70 -1.39
CA LEU A 241 22.87 23.67 -1.26
C LEU A 241 22.72 24.51 0.01
N ALA A 242 21.51 24.99 0.33
CA ALA A 242 21.26 25.74 1.56
C ALA A 242 21.55 24.88 2.80
N ASP A 243 21.13 23.61 2.79
CA ASP A 243 21.42 22.65 3.85
C ASP A 243 22.94 22.49 4.09
N VAL A 244 23.71 22.34 3.02
CA VAL A 244 25.18 22.22 3.13
C VAL A 244 25.82 23.51 3.63
N GLU A 245 25.33 24.67 3.19
CA GLU A 245 25.85 25.97 3.64
C GLU A 245 25.61 26.16 5.15
N GLU A 246 24.42 25.81 5.64
CA GLU A 246 24.08 25.84 7.08
C GLU A 246 24.93 24.84 7.88
N TYR A 247 25.02 23.59 7.45
CA TYR A 247 25.87 22.58 8.09
C TYR A 247 27.34 23.03 8.20
N LYS A 248 27.87 23.57 7.11
CA LYS A 248 29.24 24.13 7.06
C LYS A 248 29.41 25.27 8.08
N GLU A 249 28.46 26.21 8.15
CA GLU A 249 28.51 27.29 9.11
C GLU A 249 28.49 26.82 10.56
N ASN A 250 27.70 25.83 10.88
CA ASN A 250 27.58 25.23 12.21
C ASN A 250 28.91 24.55 12.62
N LEU A 251 29.51 23.79 11.69
CA LEU A 251 30.85 23.20 11.91
C LEU A 251 31.93 24.29 12.16
N GLN A 252 31.96 25.33 11.34
CA GLN A 252 32.92 26.44 11.50
C GLN A 252 32.75 27.17 12.84
N LYS A 253 31.52 27.42 13.27
CA LYS A 253 31.21 28.04 14.58
C LYS A 253 31.69 27.16 15.73
N THR A 254 31.47 25.86 15.63
CA THR A 254 31.91 24.90 16.65
C THR A 254 33.43 24.79 16.74
N GLU A 255 34.12 24.65 15.61
CA GLU A 255 35.59 24.58 15.56
C GLU A 255 36.24 25.87 16.10
N ARG A 256 35.75 27.05 15.71
CA ARG A 256 36.20 28.34 16.24
C ARG A 256 36.01 28.45 17.74
N ARG A 257 34.84 28.01 18.26
CA ARG A 257 34.54 28.07 19.70
C ARG A 257 35.45 27.16 20.52
N LEU A 258 35.85 26.04 19.97
CA LEU A 258 36.66 25.03 20.63
C LEU A 258 38.16 25.13 20.28
N ASP A 259 38.56 26.11 19.47
CA ASP A 259 39.93 26.29 18.95
C ASP A 259 40.52 25.03 18.32
N LEU A 260 39.69 24.36 17.50
CA LEU A 260 40.05 23.09 16.84
C LEU A 260 40.58 23.35 15.42
N PRO A 261 41.50 22.50 14.91
CA PRO A 261 41.88 22.52 13.50
C PRO A 261 40.69 22.14 12.63
N MET A 262 40.74 22.50 11.34
CA MET A 262 39.71 22.13 10.37
C MET A 262 39.51 20.61 10.33
N SER A 263 38.31 20.18 10.58
CA SER A 263 37.93 18.76 10.57
C SER A 263 37.74 18.25 9.14
N LYS A 264 37.82 16.93 8.95
CA LYS A 264 37.48 16.29 7.69
C LYS A 264 36.04 16.57 7.30
N SER A 265 35.11 16.63 8.27
CA SER A 265 33.69 16.94 8.02
C SER A 265 33.52 18.35 7.43
N LEU A 266 34.29 19.33 7.88
CA LEU A 266 34.26 20.67 7.31
C LEU A 266 34.90 20.72 5.90
N GLU A 267 35.98 19.98 5.65
CA GLU A 267 36.56 19.84 4.31
C GLU A 267 35.54 19.20 3.34
N ASP A 268 34.90 18.11 3.74
CA ASP A 268 33.86 17.42 2.96
C ASP A 268 32.67 18.33 2.69
N ALA A 269 32.19 19.12 3.66
CA ALA A 269 31.10 20.08 3.48
C ALA A 269 31.47 21.20 2.49
N ILE A 270 32.71 21.73 2.56
CA ILE A 270 33.21 22.74 1.61
C ILE A 270 33.26 22.16 0.19
N LEU A 271 33.74 20.94 0.05
CA LEU A 271 33.79 20.27 -1.24
C LEU A 271 32.42 19.98 -1.80
N LEU A 272 31.48 19.46 -0.95
CA LEU A 272 30.11 19.17 -1.34
C LEU A 272 29.36 20.44 -1.80
N GLU A 273 29.56 21.57 -1.09
CA GLU A 273 29.01 22.86 -1.50
C GLU A 273 29.48 23.24 -2.93
N LYS A 274 30.75 23.08 -3.22
CA LYS A 274 31.29 23.35 -4.57
C LYS A 274 30.72 22.39 -5.60
N GLN A 275 30.59 21.11 -5.26
CA GLN A 275 29.99 20.09 -6.15
C GLN A 275 28.54 20.40 -6.49
N ILE A 276 27.70 20.75 -5.52
CA ILE A 276 26.29 21.13 -5.77
C ILE A 276 26.21 22.45 -6.55
N LYS A 277 27.07 23.44 -6.25
CA LYS A 277 27.17 24.69 -7.02
C LYS A 277 27.57 24.43 -8.48
N SER A 278 28.49 23.55 -8.74
CA SER A 278 28.89 23.17 -10.11
C SER A 278 27.73 22.52 -10.87
N LEU A 279 26.98 21.61 -10.24
CA LEU A 279 25.79 21.01 -10.83
C LEU A 279 24.74 22.07 -11.22
N ARG A 280 24.53 23.07 -10.34
CA ARG A 280 23.53 24.12 -10.55
C ARG A 280 24.01 25.24 -11.48
N ASP A 281 25.21 25.83 -11.18
CA ASP A 281 25.62 27.12 -11.74
C ASP A 281 26.34 26.98 -13.09
N ASP A 282 27.08 25.87 -13.31
CA ASP A 282 27.70 25.60 -14.63
C ASP A 282 26.67 25.30 -15.73
N GLY A 283 25.39 25.34 -15.36
CA GLY A 283 24.26 25.23 -16.27
C GLY A 283 24.05 23.83 -16.85
N ASN A 284 24.82 22.82 -16.41
CA ASN A 284 24.70 21.46 -16.91
C ASN A 284 23.34 20.86 -16.54
N LEU A 285 22.98 20.90 -15.25
CA LEU A 285 21.70 20.39 -14.78
C LEU A 285 20.52 21.19 -15.34
N ARG A 286 20.59 22.53 -15.29
CA ARG A 286 19.53 23.39 -15.82
C ARG A 286 19.32 23.20 -17.32
N ARG A 287 20.39 23.17 -18.11
CA ARG A 287 20.32 22.90 -19.56
C ARG A 287 19.77 21.52 -19.85
N TRP A 288 20.11 20.54 -19.02
CA TRP A 288 19.59 19.19 -19.13
C TRP A 288 18.07 19.16 -18.87
N PHE A 289 17.58 19.81 -17.78
CA PHE A 289 16.15 19.96 -17.53
C PHE A 289 15.41 20.70 -18.65
N GLU A 290 15.98 21.80 -19.16
CA GLU A 290 15.42 22.54 -20.28
C GLU A 290 15.32 21.67 -21.55
N LYS A 291 16.37 20.89 -21.84
CA LYS A 291 16.37 19.94 -22.97
C LYS A 291 15.29 18.86 -22.77
N LYS A 292 15.24 18.22 -21.62
CA LYS A 292 14.23 17.19 -21.32
C LYS A 292 12.80 17.76 -21.33
N THR A 293 12.59 18.98 -20.86
CA THR A 293 11.29 19.66 -20.97
C THR A 293 10.88 19.89 -22.42
N SER A 294 11.84 20.24 -23.29
CA SER A 294 11.58 20.39 -24.72
C SER A 294 11.24 19.05 -25.38
N GLU A 295 11.96 17.97 -25.04
CA GLU A 295 11.68 16.61 -25.51
C GLU A 295 10.32 16.11 -24.99
N ASN A 296 9.97 16.39 -23.74
CA ASN A 296 8.71 16.01 -23.13
C ASN A 296 7.49 16.60 -23.85
N ARG A 297 7.54 17.86 -24.29
CA ARG A 297 6.43 18.51 -25.01
C ARG A 297 6.03 17.76 -26.28
N THR A 298 6.92 16.97 -26.85
CA THR A 298 6.68 16.17 -28.06
C THR A 298 6.36 14.71 -27.74
N SER A 299 6.47 14.29 -26.49
CA SER A 299 6.20 12.92 -26.07
C SER A 299 4.70 12.60 -26.07
N ARG A 300 4.35 11.36 -26.42
CA ARG A 300 2.96 10.91 -26.52
C ARG A 300 2.24 10.86 -25.15
N GLY A 301 2.97 10.57 -24.08
CA GLY A 301 2.44 10.40 -22.73
C GLY A 301 2.58 11.64 -21.84
N GLY A 302 3.30 12.67 -22.30
CA GLY A 302 3.66 13.82 -21.47
C GLY A 302 4.79 13.52 -20.48
N ASP A 303 5.49 12.38 -20.65
CA ASP A 303 6.65 11.95 -19.91
C ASP A 303 7.67 11.26 -20.83
N ILE A 304 8.91 11.14 -20.39
CA ILE A 304 9.98 10.47 -21.13
C ILE A 304 10.81 9.59 -20.20
N ARG A 305 11.23 8.42 -20.70
CA ARG A 305 12.20 7.58 -19.99
C ARG A 305 13.58 8.18 -20.11
N ILE A 306 14.32 8.18 -19.02
CA ILE A 306 15.70 8.62 -18.92
C ILE A 306 16.57 7.40 -18.67
N ASP A 307 17.72 7.36 -19.34
CA ASP A 307 18.73 6.37 -19.04
C ASP A 307 19.41 6.71 -17.70
N THR A 308 19.52 5.71 -16.81
CA THR A 308 20.12 5.89 -15.49
C THR A 308 21.60 6.25 -15.57
N GLY A 309 22.31 5.68 -16.56
CA GLY A 309 23.70 6.02 -16.85
C GLY A 309 23.84 7.47 -17.31
N GLU A 310 23.00 7.93 -18.26
CA GLU A 310 22.98 9.34 -18.72
C GLU A 310 22.85 10.32 -17.53
N PHE A 311 21.93 10.00 -16.60
CA PHE A 311 21.72 10.84 -15.42
C PHE A 311 22.94 10.85 -14.48
N LEU A 312 23.50 9.68 -14.18
CA LEU A 312 24.68 9.57 -13.31
C LEU A 312 25.93 10.18 -13.95
N GLU A 313 26.11 10.04 -15.27
CA GLU A 313 27.21 10.69 -16.01
C GLU A 313 27.09 12.21 -16.00
N LEU A 314 25.86 12.75 -16.08
CA LEU A 314 25.63 14.18 -15.91
C LEU A 314 26.14 14.68 -14.55
N VAL A 315 25.80 13.95 -13.47
CA VAL A 315 26.28 14.28 -12.12
C VAL A 315 27.81 14.16 -12.03
N ALA A 316 28.38 13.06 -12.53
CA ALA A 316 29.83 12.83 -12.51
C ALA A 316 30.63 13.91 -13.27
N SER A 317 30.14 14.27 -14.45
CA SER A 317 30.82 15.28 -15.30
C SER A 317 30.82 16.67 -14.66
N ALA A 318 29.75 17.03 -13.95
CA ALA A 318 29.65 18.32 -13.28
C ALA A 318 30.62 18.47 -12.11
N ILE A 319 31.06 17.38 -11.50
CA ILE A 319 31.97 17.40 -10.34
C ILE A 319 33.41 16.98 -10.68
N GLU A 320 33.68 16.60 -11.92
CA GLU A 320 34.99 16.06 -12.34
C GLU A 320 36.16 17.00 -12.03
N SER A 321 36.00 18.29 -12.27
CA SER A 321 37.08 19.30 -12.02
C SER A 321 37.33 19.57 -10.54
N LEU A 322 36.46 19.10 -9.64
CA LEU A 322 36.52 19.39 -8.21
C LEU A 322 37.10 18.24 -7.37
N ASP A 323 37.08 17.00 -7.90
CA ASP A 323 37.52 15.81 -7.16
C ASP A 323 39.06 15.64 -7.07
N GLY A 324 39.83 16.48 -7.73
CA GLY A 324 41.28 16.31 -7.80
C GLY A 324 41.65 14.96 -8.42
N ASN A 325 42.68 14.30 -7.88
CA ASN A 325 43.12 12.96 -8.34
C ASN A 325 42.60 11.81 -7.46
N GLU A 326 41.57 12.02 -6.65
CA GLU A 326 41.11 11.01 -5.69
C GLU A 326 40.53 9.76 -6.35
N THR A 327 39.90 9.91 -7.51
CA THR A 327 39.37 8.74 -8.28
C THR A 327 39.31 9.05 -9.77
N THR A 328 39.72 8.08 -10.59
CA THR A 328 39.60 8.10 -12.06
C THR A 328 38.28 7.50 -12.52
N ASP A 329 37.54 6.78 -11.64
CA ASP A 329 36.26 6.16 -11.95
C ASP A 329 35.13 7.16 -11.70
N TRP A 330 34.39 7.48 -12.75
CA TRP A 330 33.25 8.40 -12.70
C TRP A 330 32.17 8.00 -11.71
N ILE A 331 31.89 6.69 -11.58
CA ILE A 331 30.90 6.19 -10.60
C ILE A 331 31.39 6.32 -9.17
N GLY A 332 32.72 6.19 -8.95
CA GLY A 332 33.33 6.43 -7.66
C GLY A 332 33.16 7.87 -7.21
N ARG A 333 33.27 8.85 -8.13
CA ARG A 333 32.97 10.26 -7.82
C ARG A 333 31.56 10.46 -7.31
N VAL A 334 30.56 9.87 -8.00
CA VAL A 334 29.16 9.97 -7.57
C VAL A 334 28.95 9.31 -6.21
N ARG A 335 29.56 8.15 -5.96
CA ARG A 335 29.52 7.47 -4.64
C ARG A 335 30.13 8.31 -3.53
N MET A 336 31.24 8.98 -3.78
CA MET A 336 31.87 9.87 -2.79
C MET A 336 30.98 11.08 -2.50
N MET A 337 30.41 11.71 -3.54
CA MET A 337 29.43 12.78 -3.36
C MET A 337 28.22 12.30 -2.57
N ASN A 338 27.70 11.10 -2.87
CA ASN A 338 26.58 10.50 -2.17
C ASN A 338 26.88 10.29 -0.68
N SER A 339 28.07 9.80 -0.35
CA SER A 339 28.51 9.63 1.05
C SER A 339 28.57 10.97 1.79
N ARG A 340 29.07 12.04 1.13
CA ARG A 340 29.09 13.39 1.71
C ARG A 340 27.68 13.94 1.94
N LEU A 341 26.73 13.72 1.00
CA LEU A 341 25.32 14.12 1.17
C LEU A 341 24.68 13.47 2.40
N HIS A 342 24.93 12.17 2.63
CA HIS A 342 24.45 11.47 3.83
C HIS A 342 25.08 11.96 5.14
N SER A 343 26.25 12.59 5.10
CA SER A 343 26.92 13.11 6.30
C SER A 343 26.41 14.49 6.75
N VAL A 344 25.58 15.16 5.93
CA VAL A 344 25.01 16.46 6.26
C VAL A 344 23.87 16.27 7.28
N ILE A 345 24.12 16.70 8.51
CA ILE A 345 23.15 16.69 9.60
C ILE A 345 22.81 18.14 9.92
N ILE A 346 21.57 18.52 9.79
CA ILE A 346 21.06 19.84 10.16
C ILE A 346 20.26 19.68 11.45
N GLU A 347 20.54 20.55 12.44
CA GLU A 347 19.65 20.72 13.59
C GLU A 347 18.51 21.63 13.10
N GLU A 348 17.33 21.06 12.85
CA GLU A 348 16.17 21.76 12.28
C GLU A 348 15.47 22.63 13.33
N ASP A 349 15.00 23.80 12.90
CA ASP A 349 14.18 24.72 13.71
C ASP A 349 12.79 24.12 13.99
N GLU A 350 12.23 24.41 15.18
CA GLU A 350 10.98 23.81 15.72
C GLU A 350 9.69 24.13 14.93
N ASP A 351 9.75 24.94 13.86
CA ASP A 351 8.58 25.53 13.17
C ASP A 351 8.29 24.93 11.76
N LEU A 352 8.91 23.86 11.30
CA LEU A 352 8.76 23.36 9.92
C LEU A 352 7.80 22.16 9.76
N ASP A 353 7.05 22.17 8.66
CA ASP A 353 5.98 21.21 8.33
C ASP A 353 6.47 19.76 8.09
N GLU A 354 5.56 18.79 8.28
CA GLU A 354 5.77 17.32 8.30
C GLU A 354 6.48 16.67 7.08
N ASP A 355 6.75 17.41 6.01
CA ASP A 355 7.32 16.91 4.75
C ASP A 355 8.80 17.27 4.51
N GLU A 356 9.49 17.88 5.46
CA GLU A 356 10.86 18.37 5.24
C GLU A 356 11.94 17.42 5.76
N GLN A 357 12.11 16.27 5.09
CA GLN A 357 13.42 15.60 5.09
C GLN A 357 14.46 16.54 4.50
N ASN A 358 15.65 16.61 5.13
CA ASN A 358 16.84 17.25 4.60
C ASN A 358 17.00 16.94 3.10
N ASP A 359 17.04 17.97 2.26
CA ASP A 359 17.09 17.81 0.81
C ASP A 359 18.42 17.18 0.35
N CYS A 360 19.49 17.25 1.15
CA CYS A 360 20.70 16.46 0.95
C CYS A 360 20.43 14.97 1.05
N THR A 361 19.63 14.52 2.02
CA THR A 361 19.22 13.12 2.18
C THR A 361 18.36 12.66 0.99
N ARG A 362 17.41 13.47 0.55
CA ARG A 362 16.59 13.17 -0.65
C ARG A 362 17.44 13.02 -1.90
N LEU A 363 18.40 13.91 -2.10
CA LEU A 363 19.33 13.83 -3.22
C LEU A 363 20.22 12.59 -3.12
N ALA A 364 20.70 12.27 -1.92
CA ALA A 364 21.51 11.08 -1.68
C ALA A 364 20.74 9.79 -1.99
N GLU A 365 19.50 9.67 -1.51
CA GLU A 365 18.65 8.48 -1.73
C GLU A 365 18.40 8.18 -3.22
N ILE A 366 18.14 9.20 -4.04
CA ILE A 366 17.94 8.94 -5.48
C ILE A 366 19.23 8.58 -6.18
N LEU A 367 20.37 9.21 -5.82
CA LEU A 367 21.68 8.84 -6.36
C LEU A 367 22.03 7.41 -5.97
N GLU A 368 21.80 7.01 -4.73
CA GLU A 368 22.02 5.65 -4.25
C GLU A 368 21.20 4.63 -5.03
N ILE A 369 19.91 4.89 -5.22
CA ILE A 369 19.01 4.02 -6.02
C ILE A 369 19.54 3.93 -7.46
N CYS A 370 19.90 5.05 -8.07
CA CYS A 370 20.46 5.06 -9.43
C CYS A 370 21.77 4.27 -9.52
N ILE A 371 22.66 4.43 -8.55
CA ILE A 371 23.93 3.68 -8.49
C ILE A 371 23.69 2.18 -8.33
N ARG A 372 22.77 1.80 -7.43
CA ARG A 372 22.42 0.40 -7.13
C ARG A 372 21.83 -0.31 -8.34
N TYR A 373 20.97 0.36 -9.09
CA TYR A 373 20.22 -0.23 -10.21
C TYR A 373 20.73 0.17 -11.60
N ARG A 374 21.94 0.80 -11.71
CA ARG A 374 22.45 1.31 -12.99
C ARG A 374 22.53 0.29 -14.12
N GLU A 375 22.82 -0.97 -13.78
CA GLU A 375 22.91 -2.09 -14.73
C GLU A 375 21.67 -2.95 -14.77
N SER A 376 20.62 -2.55 -14.05
CA SER A 376 19.37 -3.32 -13.91
C SER A 376 18.24 -2.66 -14.68
N THR A 377 17.54 -3.45 -15.46
CA THR A 377 16.29 -3.01 -16.13
C THR A 377 15.09 -2.97 -15.18
N ALA A 378 15.26 -3.36 -13.90
CA ALA A 378 14.21 -3.34 -12.90
C ALA A 378 13.86 -1.95 -12.36
N LEU A 379 14.68 -0.92 -12.69
CA LEU A 379 14.42 0.48 -12.38
C LEU A 379 14.24 1.29 -13.66
N ALA A 380 13.26 2.18 -13.67
CA ALA A 380 13.11 3.20 -14.70
C ALA A 380 13.18 4.59 -14.07
N LEU A 381 13.95 5.48 -14.65
CA LEU A 381 13.86 6.92 -14.39
C LEU A 381 12.91 7.53 -15.42
N VAL A 382 11.98 8.34 -14.93
CA VAL A 382 11.00 9.02 -15.77
C VAL A 382 11.05 10.51 -15.49
N PHE A 383 11.24 11.28 -16.55
CA PHE A 383 11.10 12.73 -16.53
C PHE A 383 9.67 13.11 -16.91
N ASP A 384 9.07 13.98 -16.14
CA ASP A 384 7.81 14.65 -16.46
C ASP A 384 7.86 16.13 -16.05
N ASN A 385 6.88 16.89 -16.51
CA ASN A 385 6.73 18.32 -16.20
C ASN A 385 5.30 18.59 -15.69
N GLU A 386 4.91 17.89 -14.63
CA GLU A 386 3.58 18.07 -14.04
C GLU A 386 3.51 19.41 -13.32
N LEU A 387 2.44 20.17 -13.56
CA LEU A 387 2.21 21.49 -12.97
C LEU A 387 3.32 22.53 -13.27
N ASP A 388 3.97 22.41 -14.43
CA ASP A 388 5.11 23.24 -14.85
C ASP A 388 6.35 23.13 -13.92
N GLU A 389 6.45 22.03 -13.15
CA GLU A 389 7.63 21.69 -12.36
C GLU A 389 8.35 20.48 -12.96
N PRO A 390 9.50 20.71 -13.66
CA PRO A 390 10.31 19.62 -14.21
C PRO A 390 10.83 18.71 -13.10
N ARG A 391 10.63 17.39 -13.26
CA ARG A 391 11.07 16.43 -12.25
C ARG A 391 11.52 15.10 -12.85
N VAL A 392 12.37 14.42 -12.14
CA VAL A 392 12.76 13.04 -12.41
C VAL A 392 12.28 12.17 -11.25
N THR A 393 11.60 11.08 -11.59
CA THR A 393 11.10 10.13 -10.60
C THR A 393 11.69 8.75 -10.88
N SER A 394 12.21 8.09 -9.83
CA SER A 394 12.61 6.69 -9.91
C SER A 394 11.39 5.79 -9.73
N HIS A 395 11.23 4.79 -10.59
CA HIS A 395 10.17 3.80 -10.51
C HIS A 395 10.75 2.40 -10.51
N LEU A 396 10.60 1.68 -9.40
CA LEU A 396 10.89 0.25 -9.36
C LEU A 396 9.84 -0.49 -10.19
N LEU A 397 10.26 -1.23 -11.18
CA LEU A 397 9.39 -2.03 -12.06
C LEU A 397 9.15 -3.44 -11.49
N ASP A 398 10.12 -3.95 -10.76
CA ASP A 398 10.14 -5.31 -10.23
C ASP A 398 10.07 -5.38 -8.70
N PRO A 399 8.89 -5.59 -8.12
CA PRO A 399 8.77 -5.79 -6.68
C PRO A 399 9.53 -7.01 -6.13
N SER A 400 9.84 -8.01 -6.96
CA SER A 400 10.55 -9.20 -6.51
C SER A 400 11.98 -8.95 -6.08
N VAL A 401 12.58 -7.85 -6.53
CA VAL A 401 13.93 -7.43 -6.07
C VAL A 401 13.98 -7.27 -4.54
N VAL A 402 12.85 -6.82 -3.96
CA VAL A 402 12.70 -6.70 -2.50
C VAL A 402 11.98 -7.91 -1.92
N GLY A 403 10.95 -8.42 -2.59
CA GLY A 403 10.09 -9.48 -2.08
C GLY A 403 10.79 -10.83 -2.01
N ALA A 404 11.50 -11.24 -3.09
CA ALA A 404 12.13 -12.56 -3.15
C ALA A 404 13.14 -12.82 -2.02
N PRO A 405 14.07 -11.92 -1.66
CA PRO A 405 14.94 -12.12 -0.51
C PRO A 405 14.16 -12.39 0.79
N ILE A 406 13.11 -11.62 1.04
CA ILE A 406 12.28 -11.75 2.24
C ILE A 406 11.55 -13.09 2.30
N PHE A 407 10.92 -13.49 1.18
CA PHE A 407 10.22 -14.77 1.12
C PHE A 407 11.17 -15.97 1.13
N ASN A 408 12.40 -15.85 0.63
CA ASN A 408 13.40 -16.90 0.74
C ASN A 408 13.97 -17.03 2.15
N GLU A 409 13.94 -15.97 2.95
CA GLU A 409 14.47 -15.96 4.30
C GLU A 409 13.42 -16.38 5.34
N CYS A 410 12.14 -15.97 5.20
CA CYS A 410 11.13 -16.23 6.22
C CYS A 410 10.76 -17.71 6.35
N ALA A 411 10.29 -18.11 7.55
CA ALA A 411 9.89 -19.48 7.87
C ALA A 411 8.63 -19.96 7.10
N GLY A 412 7.92 -19.05 6.45
CA GLY A 412 6.73 -19.31 5.64
C GLY A 412 5.79 -18.10 5.62
N SER A 413 4.80 -18.10 4.73
CA SER A 413 3.90 -16.95 4.61
C SER A 413 2.49 -17.32 4.15
N ILE A 414 1.50 -16.54 4.62
CA ILE A 414 0.14 -16.52 4.07
C ILE A 414 -0.12 -15.12 3.50
N LEU A 415 -0.23 -15.02 2.18
CA LEU A 415 -0.63 -13.81 1.49
C LEU A 415 -2.12 -13.93 1.13
N MET A 416 -2.94 -13.01 1.63
CA MET A 416 -4.39 -13.12 1.45
C MET A 416 -5.04 -11.80 1.06
N SER A 417 -6.04 -11.86 0.18
CA SER A 417 -6.93 -10.74 -0.13
C SER A 417 -8.16 -11.20 -0.91
N GLY A 418 -9.23 -10.40 -0.86
CA GLY A 418 -10.41 -10.58 -1.70
C GLY A 418 -10.14 -10.38 -3.19
N THR A 419 -9.12 -9.64 -3.52
CA THR A 419 -8.72 -9.26 -4.89
C THR A 419 -7.30 -9.70 -5.24
N LEU A 420 -6.75 -10.67 -4.53
CA LEU A 420 -5.49 -11.34 -4.89
C LEU A 420 -5.70 -12.28 -6.09
N PHE A 421 -6.22 -11.75 -7.18
CA PHE A 421 -6.62 -12.55 -8.32
C PHE A 421 -5.90 -12.13 -9.62
N PRO A 422 -5.38 -13.09 -10.40
CA PRO A 422 -5.13 -14.48 -10.03
C PRO A 422 -3.93 -14.57 -9.05
N PRO A 423 -3.97 -15.45 -8.04
CA PRO A 423 -2.90 -15.51 -7.03
C PRO A 423 -1.53 -15.82 -7.63
N GLN A 424 -1.46 -16.60 -8.72
CA GLN A 424 -0.21 -16.88 -9.44
C GLN A 424 0.48 -15.60 -9.95
N MET A 425 -0.28 -14.61 -10.43
CA MET A 425 0.31 -13.33 -10.88
C MET A 425 1.05 -12.63 -9.72
N TYR A 426 0.48 -12.65 -8.53
CA TYR A 426 1.11 -12.03 -7.36
C TYR A 426 2.33 -12.82 -6.88
N SER A 427 2.29 -14.16 -6.97
CA SER A 427 3.46 -15.00 -6.74
C SER A 427 4.60 -14.64 -7.69
N ASP A 428 4.31 -14.56 -8.99
CA ASP A 428 5.27 -14.21 -10.04
C ASP A 428 5.89 -12.81 -9.82
N ILE A 429 5.05 -11.82 -9.53
CA ILE A 429 5.46 -10.40 -9.37
C ILE A 429 6.26 -10.18 -8.07
N LEU A 430 5.88 -10.85 -6.99
CA LEU A 430 6.54 -10.70 -5.69
C LEU A 430 7.78 -11.57 -5.54
N GLY A 431 7.96 -12.54 -6.45
CA GLY A 431 9.08 -13.48 -6.38
C GLY A 431 8.95 -14.47 -5.24
N VAL A 432 7.71 -14.91 -4.94
CA VAL A 432 7.48 -15.98 -3.98
C VAL A 432 8.03 -17.30 -4.56
N PRO A 433 8.79 -18.12 -3.79
CA PRO A 433 9.37 -19.37 -4.30
C PRO A 433 8.30 -20.30 -4.87
N GLU A 434 8.44 -20.67 -6.14
CA GLU A 434 7.44 -21.46 -6.88
C GLU A 434 7.30 -22.88 -6.31
N GLU A 435 8.41 -23.49 -5.92
CA GLU A 435 8.47 -24.89 -5.46
C GLU A 435 7.61 -25.15 -4.22
N ASN A 436 7.48 -24.15 -3.33
CA ASN A 436 6.75 -24.26 -2.07
C ASN A 436 5.50 -23.35 -2.03
N SER A 437 5.07 -22.80 -3.17
CA SER A 437 3.91 -21.91 -3.22
C SER A 437 2.63 -22.67 -3.59
N PHE A 438 1.57 -22.36 -2.83
CA PHE A 438 0.23 -22.88 -3.07
C PHE A 438 -0.73 -21.73 -3.38
N CYS A 439 -1.12 -21.62 -4.64
CA CYS A 439 -2.02 -20.57 -5.13
C CYS A 439 -3.45 -21.09 -5.20
N LYS A 440 -4.38 -20.53 -4.43
CA LYS A 440 -5.77 -20.99 -4.39
C LYS A 440 -6.80 -19.86 -4.37
N GLU A 441 -7.90 -20.11 -5.07
CA GLU A 441 -9.10 -19.28 -5.05
C GLU A 441 -10.15 -19.95 -4.16
N TYR A 442 -10.71 -19.18 -3.21
CA TYR A 442 -11.77 -19.66 -2.31
C TYR A 442 -13.12 -19.09 -2.73
N LEU A 443 -14.14 -19.91 -2.59
CA LEU A 443 -15.50 -19.49 -2.95
C LEU A 443 -16.08 -18.51 -1.93
N SER A 444 -16.90 -17.57 -2.41
CA SER A 444 -17.68 -16.71 -1.54
C SER A 444 -18.74 -17.52 -0.79
N ASN A 445 -18.92 -17.22 0.50
CA ASN A 445 -20.00 -17.80 1.29
C ASN A 445 -21.33 -17.03 1.14
N PHE A 446 -21.35 -15.97 0.35
CA PHE A 446 -22.54 -15.14 0.13
C PHE A 446 -23.37 -15.67 -1.03
N PRO A 447 -24.71 -15.73 -0.89
CA PRO A 447 -25.59 -16.14 -1.96
C PRO A 447 -25.43 -15.26 -3.21
N SER A 448 -25.31 -15.88 -4.38
CA SER A 448 -25.15 -15.13 -5.64
C SER A 448 -26.39 -14.32 -6.01
N GLU A 449 -27.58 -14.79 -5.59
CA GLU A 449 -28.85 -14.10 -5.76
C GLU A 449 -28.93 -12.78 -5.01
N ASN A 450 -28.18 -12.62 -3.91
CA ASN A 450 -28.11 -11.36 -3.17
C ASN A 450 -27.20 -10.33 -3.84
N ARG A 451 -26.40 -10.76 -4.84
CA ARG A 451 -25.47 -9.90 -5.56
C ARG A 451 -25.44 -10.21 -7.06
N PRO A 452 -26.54 -10.05 -7.78
CA PRO A 452 -26.54 -10.23 -9.24
C PRO A 452 -25.62 -9.21 -9.90
N ILE A 453 -24.84 -9.65 -10.89
CA ILE A 453 -23.89 -8.83 -11.64
C ILE A 453 -24.37 -8.77 -13.08
N LEU A 454 -24.77 -7.57 -13.52
CA LEU A 454 -25.19 -7.30 -14.88
C LEU A 454 -24.01 -6.75 -15.69
N ILE A 455 -23.85 -7.22 -16.93
CA ILE A 455 -22.88 -6.66 -17.88
C ILE A 455 -23.66 -6.08 -19.06
N ALA A 456 -23.54 -4.77 -19.28
CA ALA A 456 -24.11 -4.10 -20.45
C ALA A 456 -23.20 -4.33 -21.67
N GLY A 457 -23.72 -5.08 -22.63
CA GLY A 457 -22.98 -5.46 -23.85
C GLY A 457 -23.00 -4.42 -24.97
N ASP A 458 -23.73 -3.32 -24.79
CA ASP A 458 -23.96 -2.27 -25.79
C ASP A 458 -23.15 -1.00 -25.53
N VAL A 459 -22.33 -0.96 -24.49
CA VAL A 459 -21.54 0.22 -24.09
C VAL A 459 -20.08 -0.13 -23.82
N THR A 460 -19.18 0.83 -24.07
CA THR A 460 -17.75 0.70 -23.78
C THR A 460 -17.12 2.05 -23.43
N SER A 461 -16.10 2.02 -22.59
CA SER A 461 -15.25 3.17 -22.26
C SER A 461 -13.99 3.25 -23.13
N LYS A 462 -13.86 2.40 -24.13
CA LYS A 462 -12.72 2.40 -25.05
C LYS A 462 -12.57 3.74 -25.74
N PHE A 463 -11.35 4.30 -25.71
CA PHE A 463 -11.09 5.68 -26.14
C PHE A 463 -11.67 6.03 -27.50
N THR A 464 -11.58 5.12 -28.49
CA THR A 464 -12.07 5.32 -29.86
C THR A 464 -13.59 5.23 -30.00
N GLU A 465 -14.30 4.65 -29.03
CA GLU A 465 -15.74 4.33 -29.11
C GLU A 465 -16.57 5.00 -28.01
N ARG A 466 -15.90 5.54 -26.96
CA ARG A 466 -16.57 6.08 -25.78
C ARG A 466 -17.52 7.24 -26.05
N GLU A 467 -17.23 8.07 -27.07
CA GLU A 467 -18.10 9.21 -27.42
C GLU A 467 -19.45 8.72 -27.95
N GLY A 468 -19.43 7.69 -28.80
CA GLY A 468 -20.66 7.06 -29.30
C GLY A 468 -21.42 6.27 -28.22
N SER A 469 -20.70 5.69 -27.25
CA SER A 469 -21.30 4.93 -26.14
C SER A 469 -21.83 5.82 -25.03
N PHE A 470 -21.39 7.06 -24.90
CA PHE A 470 -21.71 7.92 -23.76
C PHE A 470 -23.20 8.16 -23.54
N PRO A 471 -24.05 8.41 -24.56
CA PRO A 471 -25.50 8.55 -24.35
C PRO A 471 -26.13 7.29 -23.73
N SER A 472 -25.74 6.10 -24.23
CA SER A 472 -26.24 4.83 -23.68
C SER A 472 -25.73 4.57 -22.26
N ILE A 473 -24.46 4.89 -21.95
CA ILE A 473 -23.92 4.83 -20.59
C ILE A 473 -24.76 5.66 -19.63
N ARG A 474 -25.06 6.91 -20.03
CA ARG A 474 -25.90 7.83 -19.26
C ARG A 474 -27.29 7.25 -19.03
N ASP A 475 -27.94 6.70 -20.08
CA ASP A 475 -29.28 6.16 -19.99
C ASP A 475 -29.33 4.87 -19.11
N HIS A 476 -28.29 4.04 -19.13
CA HIS A 476 -28.12 2.93 -18.18
C HIS A 476 -28.07 3.43 -16.73
N ILE A 477 -27.21 4.45 -16.46
CA ILE A 477 -27.10 5.03 -15.11
C ILE A 477 -28.44 5.58 -14.65
N ARG A 478 -29.13 6.31 -15.53
CA ARG A 478 -30.47 6.84 -15.26
C ARG A 478 -31.43 5.74 -14.84
N GLY A 479 -31.54 4.66 -15.61
CA GLY A 479 -32.43 3.54 -15.28
C GLY A 479 -32.06 2.86 -13.95
N VAL A 480 -30.76 2.75 -13.63
CA VAL A 480 -30.34 2.22 -12.33
C VAL A 480 -30.71 3.16 -11.19
N LEU A 481 -30.53 4.47 -11.33
CA LEU A 481 -30.88 5.47 -10.31
C LEU A 481 -32.39 5.50 -10.05
N GLU A 482 -33.20 5.42 -11.12
CA GLU A 482 -34.66 5.46 -11.04
C GLU A 482 -35.23 4.24 -10.31
N GLU A 483 -34.75 3.03 -10.65
CA GLU A 483 -35.32 1.79 -10.13
C GLU A 483 -34.67 1.32 -8.81
N THR A 484 -33.58 1.90 -8.37
CA THR A 484 -32.92 1.51 -7.12
C THR A 484 -33.59 2.17 -5.93
N LYS A 485 -34.08 1.35 -4.99
CA LYS A 485 -34.48 1.79 -3.66
C LYS A 485 -33.27 1.80 -2.73
N GLY A 486 -32.83 3.01 -2.34
CA GLY A 486 -31.65 3.19 -1.49
C GLY A 486 -30.48 3.85 -2.21
N ASN A 487 -29.29 3.73 -1.63
CA ASN A 487 -28.09 4.42 -2.11
C ASN A 487 -27.46 3.71 -3.30
N VAL A 488 -26.99 4.52 -4.25
CA VAL A 488 -26.30 4.05 -5.45
C VAL A 488 -24.88 4.62 -5.49
N ALA A 489 -23.89 3.78 -5.75
CA ALA A 489 -22.54 4.24 -6.07
C ALA A 489 -22.28 4.11 -7.58
N VAL A 490 -21.72 5.15 -8.21
CA VAL A 490 -21.30 5.18 -9.60
C VAL A 490 -19.81 5.42 -9.64
N PHE A 491 -19.03 4.39 -9.98
CA PHE A 491 -17.59 4.45 -10.09
C PHE A 491 -17.15 4.54 -11.54
N SER A 492 -16.37 5.57 -11.86
CA SER A 492 -15.88 5.88 -13.20
C SER A 492 -14.39 5.52 -13.34
N PRO A 493 -13.87 5.30 -14.57
CA PRO A 493 -12.47 4.94 -14.77
C PRO A 493 -11.49 6.12 -14.59
N SER A 494 -11.99 7.34 -14.49
CA SER A 494 -11.18 8.55 -14.26
C SER A 494 -12.04 9.68 -13.71
N TYR A 495 -11.42 10.67 -13.06
CA TYR A 495 -12.10 11.89 -12.61
C TYR A 495 -12.77 12.64 -13.75
N ALA A 496 -12.11 12.77 -14.90
CA ALA A 496 -12.70 13.44 -16.08
C ALA A 496 -14.00 12.76 -16.56
N MET A 497 -14.06 11.43 -16.53
CA MET A 497 -15.29 10.70 -16.88
C MET A 497 -16.34 10.84 -15.78
N MET A 498 -15.92 10.81 -14.52
CA MET A 498 -16.82 11.02 -13.37
C MET A 498 -17.48 12.41 -13.44
N ASP A 499 -16.69 13.47 -13.65
CA ASP A 499 -17.18 14.84 -13.76
C ASP A 499 -18.16 14.99 -14.93
N ARG A 500 -17.84 14.37 -16.06
CA ARG A 500 -18.72 14.38 -17.24
C ARG A 500 -20.06 13.70 -16.94
N ILE A 501 -20.03 12.50 -16.33
CA ILE A 501 -21.25 11.77 -15.97
C ILE A 501 -22.05 12.60 -14.95
N HIS A 502 -21.40 13.13 -13.91
CA HIS A 502 -22.07 13.95 -12.91
C HIS A 502 -22.75 15.18 -13.53
N ASN A 503 -22.06 15.92 -14.38
CA ASN A 503 -22.60 17.12 -15.03
C ASN A 503 -23.84 16.81 -15.89
N ASP A 504 -23.83 15.67 -16.59
CA ASP A 504 -24.94 15.24 -17.44
C ASP A 504 -26.10 14.59 -16.65
N THR A 505 -25.91 14.25 -15.38
CA THR A 505 -26.90 13.53 -14.55
C THR A 505 -27.42 14.35 -13.37
N SER A 506 -26.85 15.54 -13.14
CA SER A 506 -27.22 16.39 -11.99
C SER A 506 -28.72 16.70 -11.91
N ASP A 507 -29.42 16.78 -13.03
CA ASP A 507 -30.83 17.15 -13.13
C ASP A 507 -31.80 15.99 -12.86
N TRP A 508 -31.32 14.72 -12.76
CA TRP A 508 -32.17 13.53 -12.59
C TRP A 508 -31.62 12.52 -11.59
N THR A 509 -31.49 12.98 -10.38
CA THR A 509 -31.10 12.12 -9.23
C THR A 509 -32.27 11.37 -8.61
N PHE A 510 -33.50 11.56 -9.11
CA PHE A 510 -34.72 10.95 -8.58
C PHE A 510 -34.91 11.17 -7.07
N GLY A 511 -34.59 12.36 -6.60
CA GLY A 511 -34.69 12.75 -5.18
C GLY A 511 -33.52 12.30 -4.31
N LYS A 512 -32.54 11.58 -4.86
CA LYS A 512 -31.31 11.21 -4.14
C LYS A 512 -30.38 12.40 -4.02
N SER A 513 -29.76 12.56 -2.87
CA SER A 513 -28.71 13.57 -2.66
C SER A 513 -27.41 13.15 -3.32
N ILE A 514 -26.61 14.11 -3.73
CA ILE A 514 -25.36 13.86 -4.44
C ILE A 514 -24.19 13.91 -3.45
N ALA A 515 -23.30 12.92 -3.51
CA ALA A 515 -21.97 12.90 -2.89
C ALA A 515 -20.93 12.65 -3.98
N ILE A 516 -19.85 13.45 -4.01
CA ILE A 516 -18.86 13.39 -5.09
C ILE A 516 -17.47 13.27 -4.49
N GLU A 517 -16.65 12.36 -5.03
CA GLU A 517 -15.25 12.23 -4.68
C GLU A 517 -14.42 13.37 -5.28
N ASP A 518 -13.58 14.01 -4.47
CA ASP A 518 -12.58 14.96 -4.93
C ASP A 518 -11.18 14.35 -4.82
N ARG A 519 -10.33 14.60 -5.83
CA ARG A 519 -8.96 14.09 -5.88
C ARG A 519 -8.13 14.46 -4.64
N ARG A 520 -8.34 15.68 -4.12
CA ARG A 520 -7.62 16.25 -2.98
C ARG A 520 -8.34 16.05 -1.64
N MET A 521 -9.45 15.29 -1.63
CA MET A 521 -10.23 15.08 -0.41
C MET A 521 -9.40 14.41 0.69
N ALA A 522 -9.27 15.07 1.83
CA ALA A 522 -8.57 14.54 2.99
C ALA A 522 -9.39 13.43 3.68
N LYS A 523 -8.74 12.55 4.45
CA LYS A 523 -9.36 11.43 5.15
C LYS A 523 -10.59 11.85 5.98
N GLY A 524 -10.47 12.91 6.77
CA GLY A 524 -11.59 13.42 7.59
C GLY A 524 -12.78 13.95 6.78
N ALA A 525 -12.57 14.41 5.53
CA ALA A 525 -13.66 14.82 4.65
C ALA A 525 -14.41 13.59 4.11
N ILE A 526 -13.69 12.51 3.81
CA ILE A 526 -14.30 11.22 3.40
C ILE A 526 -15.14 10.65 4.55
N GLU A 527 -14.61 10.62 5.76
CA GLU A 527 -15.31 10.14 6.96
C GLU A 527 -16.60 10.93 7.20
N ARG A 528 -16.57 12.26 7.11
CA ARG A 528 -17.77 13.10 7.22
C ARG A 528 -18.79 12.83 6.11
N MET A 529 -18.33 12.66 4.88
CA MET A 529 -19.21 12.34 3.75
C MET A 529 -19.95 11.02 3.99
N ILE A 530 -19.23 9.99 4.40
CA ILE A 530 -19.81 8.66 4.69
C ILE A 530 -20.76 8.73 5.90
N ALA A 531 -20.39 9.43 6.97
CA ALA A 531 -21.26 9.65 8.13
C ALA A 531 -22.57 10.34 7.71
N SER A 532 -22.51 11.37 6.86
CA SER A 532 -23.69 12.04 6.33
C SER A 532 -24.59 11.12 5.49
N MET A 533 -24.01 10.15 4.75
CA MET A 533 -24.81 9.14 4.02
C MET A 533 -25.58 8.23 4.97
N TYR A 534 -24.97 7.79 6.09
CA TYR A 534 -25.63 7.00 7.12
C TYR A 534 -26.75 7.78 7.82
N GLU A 535 -26.48 8.99 8.28
CA GLU A 535 -27.47 9.86 8.91
C GLU A 535 -28.67 10.08 7.99
N ARG A 536 -28.41 10.38 6.72
CA ARG A 536 -29.48 10.60 5.72
C ARG A 536 -30.34 9.36 5.50
N ARG A 537 -29.73 8.19 5.41
CA ARG A 537 -30.45 6.92 5.30
C ARG A 537 -31.33 6.67 6.52
N HIS A 538 -30.85 6.93 7.73
CA HIS A 538 -31.66 6.80 8.96
C HIS A 538 -32.88 7.73 8.97
N MET A 539 -32.80 8.88 8.26
CA MET A 539 -33.92 9.79 8.06
C MET A 539 -34.81 9.44 6.86
N GLY A 540 -34.60 8.28 6.22
CA GLY A 540 -35.35 7.83 5.05
C GLY A 540 -34.93 8.48 3.72
N GLY A 541 -33.83 9.21 3.70
CA GLY A 541 -33.25 9.80 2.48
C GLY A 541 -32.28 8.82 1.78
N GLU A 542 -32.03 9.10 0.52
CA GLU A 542 -31.16 8.32 -0.34
C GLU A 542 -30.02 9.16 -0.93
N THR A 543 -28.92 8.54 -1.31
CA THR A 543 -27.73 9.21 -1.85
C THR A 543 -27.25 8.52 -3.12
N VAL A 544 -26.85 9.30 -4.12
CA VAL A 544 -26.00 8.82 -5.21
C VAL A 544 -24.57 9.31 -4.95
N LEU A 545 -23.64 8.36 -4.94
CA LEU A 545 -22.23 8.57 -4.72
C LEU A 545 -21.48 8.46 -6.05
N PHE A 546 -20.83 9.52 -6.49
CA PHE A 546 -19.92 9.50 -7.63
C PHE A 546 -18.48 9.39 -7.15
N GLY A 547 -17.76 8.38 -7.67
CA GLY A 547 -16.37 8.12 -7.33
C GLY A 547 -15.58 7.57 -8.52
N VAL A 548 -14.31 7.29 -8.27
CA VAL A 548 -13.40 6.76 -9.28
C VAL A 548 -12.95 5.36 -8.89
N LEU A 549 -12.87 4.45 -9.85
CA LEU A 549 -12.23 3.14 -9.70
C LEU A 549 -10.76 3.35 -9.31
N SER A 550 -10.26 2.57 -8.36
CA SER A 550 -8.97 2.80 -7.68
C SER A 550 -8.90 4.10 -6.85
N GLY A 551 -10.03 4.78 -6.65
CA GLY A 551 -10.13 5.96 -5.81
C GLY A 551 -10.35 5.65 -4.33
N LYS A 552 -10.33 6.70 -3.51
CA LYS A 552 -10.48 6.59 -2.05
C LYS A 552 -11.81 5.97 -1.63
N LEU A 553 -12.89 6.24 -2.39
CA LEU A 553 -14.23 5.72 -2.11
C LEU A 553 -14.44 4.30 -2.62
N SER A 554 -13.78 3.89 -3.70
CA SER A 554 -13.87 2.52 -4.21
C SER A 554 -13.00 1.53 -3.42
N GLU A 555 -11.87 1.97 -2.83
CA GLU A 555 -10.89 1.10 -2.15
C GLU A 555 -10.71 1.43 -0.66
N GLY A 556 -10.85 2.71 -0.27
CA GLY A 556 -10.48 3.22 1.05
C GLY A 556 -11.53 3.09 2.15
N VAL A 557 -12.80 2.95 1.80
CA VAL A 557 -13.94 3.01 2.73
C VAL A 557 -14.51 1.64 3.02
N ASP A 558 -14.88 1.39 4.28
CA ASP A 558 -15.65 0.22 4.69
C ASP A 558 -17.13 0.59 4.79
N TYR A 559 -17.93 0.11 3.84
CA TYR A 559 -19.37 0.33 3.80
C TYR A 559 -20.08 -0.78 4.59
N THR A 560 -20.56 -0.44 5.77
CA THR A 560 -21.30 -1.36 6.65
C THR A 560 -22.82 -1.20 6.48
N GLU A 561 -23.61 -2.00 7.19
CA GLU A 561 -25.08 -1.90 7.27
C GLU A 561 -25.79 -1.95 5.91
N ASN A 562 -25.20 -2.60 4.92
CA ASN A 562 -25.71 -2.63 3.54
C ASN A 562 -26.08 -1.24 3.00
N ILE A 563 -25.21 -0.24 3.28
CA ILE A 563 -25.47 1.17 2.93
C ILE A 563 -25.57 1.40 1.42
N LEU A 564 -24.89 0.57 0.60
CA LEU A 564 -24.95 0.60 -0.86
C LEU A 564 -25.90 -0.49 -1.38
N ASN A 565 -26.94 -0.10 -2.11
CA ASN A 565 -27.96 -0.99 -2.66
C ASN A 565 -27.75 -1.27 -4.15
N ALA A 566 -27.10 -0.38 -4.88
CA ALA A 566 -26.59 -0.61 -6.23
C ALA A 566 -25.19 -0.06 -6.40
N VAL A 567 -24.39 -0.74 -7.22
CA VAL A 567 -23.04 -0.28 -7.63
C VAL A 567 -22.97 -0.34 -9.15
N VAL A 568 -22.67 0.80 -9.77
CA VAL A 568 -22.44 0.92 -11.19
C VAL A 568 -20.95 1.16 -11.42
N CYS A 569 -20.28 0.29 -12.19
CA CYS A 569 -18.91 0.47 -12.61
C CYS A 569 -18.88 0.81 -14.10
N VAL A 570 -18.39 1.99 -14.44
CA VAL A 570 -18.27 2.45 -15.81
C VAL A 570 -16.88 2.14 -16.33
N GLY A 571 -16.79 1.30 -17.36
CA GLY A 571 -15.56 1.02 -18.06
C GLY A 571 -14.51 0.22 -17.28
N LEU A 572 -13.30 0.20 -17.83
CA LEU A 572 -12.08 -0.39 -17.25
C LEU A 572 -11.05 0.72 -17.02
N PRO A 573 -10.50 0.88 -15.81
CA PRO A 573 -9.49 1.89 -15.49
C PRO A 573 -8.10 1.47 -15.97
N LEU A 574 -7.93 1.27 -17.28
CA LEU A 574 -6.64 0.97 -17.87
C LEU A 574 -5.68 2.16 -17.71
N PRO A 575 -4.41 1.94 -17.35
CA PRO A 575 -3.44 3.02 -17.25
C PRO A 575 -3.28 3.71 -18.61
N PRO A 576 -3.18 5.05 -18.64
CA PRO A 576 -2.89 5.78 -19.86
C PRO A 576 -1.47 5.44 -20.37
N PRO A 577 -1.21 5.61 -21.68
CA PRO A 577 0.14 5.51 -22.23
C PRO A 577 1.09 6.48 -21.50
N SER A 578 2.22 5.96 -21.01
CA SER A 578 3.26 6.73 -20.33
C SER A 578 4.61 6.02 -20.44
N ALA A 579 5.70 6.77 -20.29
CA ALA A 579 7.05 6.19 -20.30
C ALA A 579 7.24 5.15 -19.17
N ARG A 580 6.63 5.38 -18.01
CA ARG A 580 6.59 4.41 -16.92
C ARG A 580 5.87 3.12 -17.34
N GLN A 581 4.71 3.25 -17.98
CA GLN A 581 3.91 2.10 -18.41
C GLN A 581 4.61 1.30 -19.50
N ASP A 582 5.25 2.00 -20.45
CA ASP A 582 6.02 1.35 -21.52
C ASP A 582 7.24 0.60 -20.96
N ALA A 583 7.97 1.20 -19.99
CA ALA A 583 9.08 0.55 -19.31
C ALA A 583 8.62 -0.71 -18.55
N LEU A 584 7.47 -0.65 -17.86
CA LEU A 584 6.90 -1.80 -17.15
C LEU A 584 6.50 -2.93 -18.10
N LEU A 585 5.88 -2.59 -19.23
CA LEU A 585 5.49 -3.57 -20.27
C LEU A 585 6.72 -4.24 -20.89
N GLU A 586 7.77 -3.46 -21.18
CA GLU A 586 9.03 -3.97 -21.71
C GLU A 586 9.69 -4.93 -20.70
N TYR A 587 9.80 -4.51 -19.45
CA TYR A 587 10.37 -5.32 -18.38
C TYR A 587 9.60 -6.64 -18.19
N TYR A 588 8.26 -6.57 -18.10
CA TYR A 588 7.43 -7.76 -17.94
C TYR A 588 7.42 -8.64 -19.18
N SER A 589 7.60 -8.05 -20.38
CA SER A 589 7.72 -8.84 -21.62
C SER A 589 9.00 -9.67 -21.65
N ALA A 590 10.09 -9.11 -21.15
CA ALA A 590 11.37 -9.84 -21.00
C ALA A 590 11.27 -10.93 -19.93
N ARG A 591 10.61 -10.66 -18.80
CA ARG A 591 10.56 -11.56 -17.65
C ARG A 591 9.49 -12.66 -17.78
N PHE A 592 8.28 -12.33 -18.21
CA PHE A 592 7.11 -13.22 -18.21
C PHE A 592 6.61 -13.59 -19.60
N GLY A 593 7.20 -13.00 -20.65
CA GLY A 593 6.75 -13.14 -22.02
C GLY A 593 5.61 -12.17 -22.39
N ARG A 594 5.51 -11.86 -23.69
CA ARG A 594 4.58 -10.82 -24.22
C ARG A 594 3.10 -11.07 -23.86
N SER A 595 2.65 -12.31 -23.81
CA SER A 595 1.23 -12.63 -23.53
C SER A 595 0.86 -12.29 -22.09
N LYS A 596 1.74 -12.53 -21.11
CA LYS A 596 1.51 -12.20 -19.69
C LYS A 596 1.80 -10.72 -19.39
N ALA A 597 2.73 -10.09 -20.09
CA ALA A 597 3.17 -8.73 -19.79
C ALA A 597 2.03 -7.71 -19.74
N TRP A 598 1.22 -7.63 -20.80
CA TRP A 598 0.09 -6.71 -20.84
C TRP A 598 -1.00 -7.08 -19.82
N LYS A 599 -1.22 -8.38 -19.60
CA LYS A 599 -2.16 -8.86 -18.59
C LYS A 599 -1.73 -8.40 -17.20
N TYR A 600 -0.46 -8.58 -16.83
CA TYR A 600 0.07 -8.27 -15.50
C TYR A 600 0.26 -6.76 -15.28
N ALA A 601 0.71 -6.02 -16.30
CA ALA A 601 1.01 -4.60 -16.17
C ALA A 601 -0.22 -3.69 -16.29
N SER A 602 -1.29 -4.15 -16.95
CA SER A 602 -2.40 -3.25 -17.31
C SER A 602 -3.78 -3.88 -17.06
N LEU A 603 -4.07 -5.02 -17.67
CA LEU A 603 -5.43 -5.54 -17.72
C LEU A 603 -5.89 -6.06 -16.36
N GLN A 604 -5.12 -6.95 -15.74
CA GLN A 604 -5.52 -7.56 -14.46
C GLN A 604 -5.61 -6.53 -13.32
N PRO A 605 -4.68 -5.58 -13.16
CA PRO A 605 -4.84 -4.48 -12.20
C PRO A 605 -6.14 -3.69 -12.41
N ALA A 606 -6.48 -3.35 -13.67
CA ALA A 606 -7.72 -2.65 -13.97
C ALA A 606 -8.98 -3.47 -13.62
N VAL A 607 -8.98 -4.77 -13.92
CA VAL A 607 -10.06 -5.67 -13.52
C VAL A 607 -10.13 -5.81 -12.00
N ASN A 608 -8.99 -5.90 -11.31
CA ASN A 608 -8.96 -6.00 -9.84
C ASN A 608 -9.53 -4.75 -9.17
N SER A 609 -9.32 -3.55 -9.71
CA SER A 609 -9.97 -2.33 -9.22
C SER A 609 -11.50 -2.38 -9.37
N VAL A 610 -12.00 -2.95 -10.46
CA VAL A 610 -13.44 -3.21 -10.60
C VAL A 610 -13.90 -4.24 -9.56
N LEU A 611 -13.19 -5.37 -9.40
CA LEU A 611 -13.54 -6.40 -8.40
C LEU A 611 -13.57 -5.84 -6.96
N GLN A 612 -12.70 -4.91 -6.64
CA GLN A 612 -12.71 -4.20 -5.35
C GLN A 612 -14.00 -3.41 -5.14
N ALA A 613 -14.42 -2.64 -6.16
CA ALA A 613 -15.68 -1.90 -6.12
C ALA A 613 -16.90 -2.83 -5.99
N LEU A 614 -16.87 -3.98 -6.69
CA LEU A 614 -17.93 -5.00 -6.61
C LEU A 614 -18.02 -5.63 -5.20
N GLY A 615 -16.94 -5.67 -4.47
CA GLY A 615 -16.88 -6.21 -3.09
C GLY A 615 -17.42 -5.25 -2.02
N ARG A 616 -17.73 -3.99 -2.34
CA ARG A 616 -18.09 -2.97 -1.34
C ARG A 616 -19.48 -3.15 -0.70
N PRO A 617 -20.54 -3.47 -1.45
CA PRO A 617 -21.90 -3.45 -0.89
C PRO A 617 -22.23 -4.62 0.03
N ILE A 618 -21.48 -5.72 -0.03
CA ILE A 618 -21.80 -6.97 0.69
C ILE A 618 -20.77 -7.24 1.79
N ARG A 619 -21.23 -7.29 3.05
CA ARG A 619 -20.43 -7.61 4.25
C ARG A 619 -20.99 -8.78 5.04
N LYS A 620 -22.32 -8.93 5.03
CA LYS A 620 -23.06 -9.98 5.72
C LYS A 620 -23.81 -10.84 4.72
N LYS A 621 -24.23 -12.02 5.15
CA LYS A 621 -24.98 -12.97 4.30
C LYS A 621 -26.34 -12.41 3.87
N GLU A 622 -26.92 -11.55 4.69
CA GLU A 622 -28.22 -10.92 4.50
C GLU A 622 -28.13 -9.66 3.61
N ASP A 623 -26.95 -9.10 3.40
CA ASP A 623 -26.78 -7.90 2.58
C ASP A 623 -27.17 -8.19 1.13
N ARG A 624 -27.85 -7.21 0.51
CA ARG A 624 -28.32 -7.31 -0.88
C ARG A 624 -27.95 -6.06 -1.66
N ALA A 625 -27.37 -6.26 -2.83
CA ALA A 625 -27.07 -5.18 -3.76
C ALA A 625 -26.98 -5.67 -5.20
N ILE A 626 -27.41 -4.86 -6.13
CA ILE A 626 -27.25 -5.15 -7.56
C ILE A 626 -26.01 -4.43 -8.11
N ILE A 627 -25.30 -5.11 -8.99
CA ILE A 627 -24.07 -4.59 -9.60
C ILE A 627 -24.28 -4.48 -11.10
N VAL A 628 -23.87 -3.35 -11.69
CA VAL A 628 -23.98 -3.09 -13.13
C VAL A 628 -22.60 -2.68 -13.66
N LEU A 629 -22.08 -3.50 -14.57
CA LEU A 629 -20.84 -3.23 -15.31
C LEU A 629 -21.20 -2.63 -16.68
N LEU A 630 -20.90 -1.36 -16.86
CA LEU A 630 -21.12 -0.63 -18.13
C LEU A 630 -19.86 -0.70 -18.99
N GLU A 631 -19.59 -1.93 -19.51
CA GLU A 631 -18.40 -2.18 -20.31
C GLU A 631 -18.52 -3.52 -21.07
N SER A 632 -18.68 -3.47 -22.36
CA SER A 632 -18.84 -4.66 -23.22
C SER A 632 -17.61 -5.56 -23.25
N ARG A 633 -16.41 -5.04 -23.02
CA ARG A 633 -15.16 -5.81 -23.01
C ARG A 633 -15.15 -6.93 -21.96
N PHE A 634 -15.98 -6.86 -20.90
CA PHE A 634 -16.14 -7.97 -19.95
C PHE A 634 -16.73 -9.25 -20.57
N LEU A 635 -17.35 -9.13 -21.76
CA LEU A 635 -17.84 -10.28 -22.53
C LEU A 635 -16.79 -10.85 -23.51
N GLU A 636 -15.66 -10.17 -23.69
CA GLU A 636 -14.55 -10.67 -24.49
C GLU A 636 -13.75 -11.70 -23.68
N ASN A 637 -13.40 -12.85 -24.26
CA ASN A 637 -12.65 -13.91 -23.56
C ASN A 637 -11.42 -13.39 -22.83
N ARG A 638 -10.68 -12.47 -23.46
CA ARG A 638 -9.46 -11.89 -22.90
C ARG A 638 -9.67 -11.18 -21.56
N VAL A 639 -10.81 -10.50 -21.37
CA VAL A 639 -11.15 -9.79 -20.13
C VAL A 639 -11.92 -10.72 -19.19
N ALA A 640 -12.79 -11.56 -19.71
CA ALA A 640 -13.52 -12.57 -18.95
C ALA A 640 -12.57 -13.54 -18.22
N ASP A 641 -11.45 -13.91 -18.83
CA ASP A 641 -10.39 -14.74 -18.21
C ASP A 641 -9.66 -14.03 -17.05
N CYS A 642 -9.92 -12.74 -16.85
CA CYS A 642 -9.43 -11.97 -15.71
C CYS A 642 -10.44 -11.89 -14.56
N LEU A 643 -11.62 -12.47 -14.68
CA LEU A 643 -12.62 -12.57 -13.63
C LEU A 643 -12.52 -13.91 -12.89
N PRO A 644 -12.86 -13.97 -11.59
CA PRO A 644 -12.97 -15.23 -10.86
C PRO A 644 -13.92 -16.20 -11.55
N LYS A 645 -13.52 -17.46 -11.70
CA LYS A 645 -14.32 -18.49 -12.39
C LYS A 645 -15.68 -18.74 -11.73
N SER A 646 -15.77 -18.50 -10.43
CA SER A 646 -17.00 -18.62 -9.66
C SER A 646 -18.00 -17.46 -9.87
N MET A 647 -17.58 -16.39 -10.57
CA MET A 647 -18.37 -15.20 -10.76
C MET A 647 -19.45 -15.42 -11.83
N GLN A 648 -20.71 -15.42 -11.41
CA GLN A 648 -21.84 -15.50 -12.32
C GLN A 648 -22.26 -14.12 -12.78
N THR A 649 -22.36 -13.93 -14.09
CA THR A 649 -22.76 -12.66 -14.70
C THR A 649 -23.98 -12.82 -15.60
N ILE A 650 -24.76 -11.77 -15.72
CA ILE A 650 -25.96 -11.70 -16.56
C ILE A 650 -25.75 -10.62 -17.61
N GLN A 651 -25.76 -10.98 -18.87
CA GLN A 651 -25.68 -10.01 -19.96
C GLN A 651 -27.00 -9.25 -20.11
N THR A 652 -26.88 -7.93 -20.29
CA THR A 652 -28.00 -7.05 -20.71
C THR A 652 -27.63 -6.34 -22.01
N SER A 653 -28.66 -5.98 -22.78
CA SER A 653 -28.52 -5.24 -24.04
C SER A 653 -29.47 -4.06 -24.02
N GLY A 654 -28.93 -2.87 -23.80
CA GLY A 654 -29.68 -1.62 -23.75
C GLY A 654 -30.20 -1.24 -22.35
N PRO A 655 -30.39 0.09 -22.13
CA PRO A 655 -30.78 0.66 -20.85
C PRO A 655 -32.09 0.12 -20.27
N ASN A 656 -33.10 -0.09 -21.11
CA ASN A 656 -34.41 -0.59 -20.69
C ASN A 656 -34.33 -1.99 -20.04
N ARG A 657 -33.49 -2.89 -20.58
CA ARG A 657 -33.33 -4.22 -20.01
C ARG A 657 -32.55 -4.18 -18.70
N THR A 658 -31.56 -3.30 -18.60
CA THR A 658 -30.86 -3.09 -17.33
C THR A 658 -31.80 -2.55 -16.27
N SER A 659 -32.60 -1.52 -16.57
CA SER A 659 -33.62 -0.94 -15.70
C SER A 659 -34.63 -2.00 -15.24
N GLU A 660 -35.18 -2.81 -16.16
CA GLU A 660 -36.11 -3.90 -15.84
C GLU A 660 -35.49 -4.94 -14.86
N ARG A 661 -34.19 -5.30 -15.04
CA ARG A 661 -33.50 -6.23 -14.14
C ARG A 661 -33.31 -5.62 -12.75
N VAL A 662 -32.94 -4.35 -12.67
CA VAL A 662 -32.82 -3.63 -11.40
C VAL A 662 -34.14 -3.56 -10.68
N LYS A 663 -35.22 -3.20 -11.36
CA LYS A 663 -36.59 -3.17 -10.83
C LYS A 663 -36.99 -4.51 -10.23
N ARG A 664 -36.85 -5.60 -10.99
CA ARG A 664 -37.19 -6.95 -10.52
C ARG A 664 -36.41 -7.36 -9.27
N PHE A 665 -35.13 -6.98 -9.18
CA PHE A 665 -34.32 -7.28 -8.00
C PHE A 665 -34.88 -6.64 -6.73
N PHE A 666 -35.39 -5.42 -6.81
CA PHE A 666 -36.01 -4.72 -5.67
C PHE A 666 -37.47 -5.08 -5.44
N GLU A 667 -38.19 -5.62 -6.42
CA GLU A 667 -39.57 -6.13 -6.26
C GLU A 667 -39.61 -7.52 -5.59
N MET A 668 -38.53 -8.31 -5.74
CA MET A 668 -38.39 -9.63 -5.10
C MET A 668 -37.82 -9.56 -3.67
N SER A 669 -37.76 -8.36 -3.11
CA SER A 669 -37.16 -8.09 -1.78
C SER A 669 -38.17 -8.17 -0.66
#